data_d60556d5d4fb49ba3c1e4315b1c0d684
#
_entry.id   d60556d5d4fb49ba3c1e4315b1c0d684
#
_cell.length_a   1.000
_cell.length_b   1.000
_cell.length_c   1.000
_cell.angle_alpha   90.00
_cell.angle_beta   90.00
_cell.angle_gamma   90.00
#
_symmetry.space_group_name_H-M   'P 1'
#
loop_
_entity.id
_entity.type
_entity.pdbx_description
1 polymer ?
#
loop_
_entity_poly.entity_id
_entity_poly.type
_entity_poly.pdbx_seq_one_letter_code
_entity_poly.pdbx_strand_id
1 'polypeptide(L)'
;MKTKSFFILSLAATISLQSVAQENRVQKADKSNETEIKGQNSKDNNMMLNAADETSPRFINVGLPEGTGGTVVSENGLLITPDTYLMMPNLAWRQDGSFQKPTSWSLSQTAIKMGEVGVSMATNTRKGSNKFIGHLNIHNNSHGLMGGNISLAGPMKKNWFYHLNAFVNADPGSTNPSWTHYLDKTTLLKGIITKRYKKGELSFQYKYMNSQKVNDNVAPYIFHKDKQVTELDNFEIGLNSYATSSSSHIYKNPLTGKMERVDFMRNTGSTVHAFDIVGNNKLGNALTLDYALRYQHAESGKTNFAFNAIKSSDDLKANQRYVYADNNNEQVYTGYVQNVQMGIAPKRPSDYLNGRIELGKKGSNYNYSVGYNGYMWHVDKAIQGTYSYLSEVAPNPRQITLQVLDKNGEWTNKQADQYGQWNYNGAYFYYDGNEYKNAIYALGNWKPVKNLKIDFGARLEWHHLAGHWMDKDARAAASDPTWVSGATSEINRDFWNKSFTATLTYNILPNFGIVGDAYYIETSDGLNVYKGSNDPMSKTNVIPYVAAGIFYNSKIISVISRLSRIGRSNLYASGGFANKEGESTKLSFLYDIQTVGWTTDAVLTPFKGFSLHLMLTLQNPVYKNFSFDVFGEHFNYDGVPARTCSKTLIEIDPSYKFGAFRVWASARYFSKASCAYPGTLFFPSRWETFAGVDYQATKKIAFNLSVVNLLNQTGAQGRIVGTNTATDPEPYYDRPVAGTFIRPFTIDLKTKITF
;
A
#
# COMPACT_ATOMS: atom_id res chain seq x y z
N MET A 1 11.73 -24.71 27.82
CA MET A 1 12.48 -24.12 28.93
C MET A 1 12.29 -22.63 28.92
N LYS A 2 11.45 -22.15 29.81
CA LYS A 2 11.13 -20.72 30.02
C LYS A 2 12.28 -20.03 30.73
N THR A 3 12.36 -18.71 30.53
CA THR A 3 13.19 -17.70 31.17
C THR A 3 14.41 -17.25 30.40
N LYS A 4 14.21 -16.02 29.75
CA LYS A 4 15.17 -14.90 29.77
C LYS A 4 14.62 -13.75 28.88
N SER A 5 13.70 -12.97 29.43
CA SER A 5 13.30 -11.67 28.88
C SER A 5 12.85 -10.75 30.03
N PHE A 6 13.80 -10.45 30.95
CA PHE A 6 13.61 -9.43 31.97
C PHE A 6 14.96 -8.73 32.16
N PHE A 7 15.27 -7.77 31.28
CA PHE A 7 16.32 -6.77 31.55
C PHE A 7 16.28 -5.68 30.49
N ILE A 8 15.35 -4.74 30.59
CA ILE A 8 15.43 -3.35 30.13
C ILE A 8 14.26 -2.58 30.80
N LEU A 9 14.24 -2.51 32.10
CA LEU A 9 13.25 -1.70 32.85
C LEU A 9 13.83 -1.05 34.09
N SER A 10 15.12 -0.72 34.12
CA SER A 10 15.72 -0.10 35.28
C SER A 10 16.71 1.01 34.96
N LEU A 11 16.30 1.98 34.10
CA LEU A 11 17.09 3.23 33.93
C LEU A 11 16.25 4.46 33.58
N ALA A 12 15.10 4.65 34.21
CA ALA A 12 14.28 5.87 34.01
C ALA A 12 13.62 6.37 35.30
N ALA A 13 14.27 6.21 36.44
CA ALA A 13 13.78 6.77 37.68
C ALA A 13 14.86 7.62 38.33
N THR A 14 15.07 8.81 37.78
CA THR A 14 15.57 10.00 38.52
C THR A 14 15.87 11.12 37.52
N ILE A 15 14.89 11.98 37.23
CA ILE A 15 15.09 13.42 36.99
C ILE A 15 13.75 14.11 37.27
N SER A 16 13.77 14.95 38.29
CA SER A 16 12.66 15.69 38.86
C SER A 16 12.07 16.78 37.96
N LEU A 17 10.75 16.87 38.01
CA LEU A 17 9.86 18.06 38.10
C LEU A 17 10.50 19.43 37.90
N GLN A 18 10.20 20.06 36.76
CA GLN A 18 9.69 21.45 36.66
C GLN A 18 9.44 21.83 35.20
N SER A 19 8.20 22.03 34.88
CA SER A 19 7.66 23.13 34.02
C SER A 19 6.41 22.69 33.27
N VAL A 20 5.29 22.98 33.90
CA VAL A 20 3.95 22.97 33.27
C VAL A 20 3.61 24.41 32.91
N ALA A 21 3.25 24.64 31.69
CA ALA A 21 2.43 25.70 31.12
C ALA A 21 3.03 26.34 29.86
N GLN A 22 2.59 25.91 28.71
CA GLN A 22 2.43 26.73 27.50
C GLN A 22 2.22 25.88 26.20
N GLU A 23 1.21 25.01 26.21
CA GLU A 23 0.75 24.40 24.92
C GLU A 23 -0.49 25.09 24.32
N ASN A 24 -1.00 26.18 24.94
CA ASN A 24 -2.23 26.85 24.51
C ASN A 24 -2.04 28.12 23.66
N ARG A 25 -0.89 28.34 23.01
CA ARG A 25 -0.67 29.56 22.22
C ARG A 25 -0.24 29.38 20.76
N VAL A 26 -0.26 28.18 20.18
CA VAL A 26 0.06 27.97 18.75
C VAL A 26 -1.19 27.65 17.89
N GLN A 27 -2.36 27.54 18.48
CA GLN A 27 -3.64 27.40 17.75
C GLN A 27 -4.47 28.67 17.68
N LYS A 28 -3.85 29.82 17.43
CA LYS A 28 -4.50 31.03 16.94
C LYS A 28 -3.98 31.37 15.56
N ALA A 29 -4.06 30.43 14.64
CA ALA A 29 -3.90 30.70 13.22
C ALA A 29 -5.23 30.40 12.53
N ASP A 30 -5.80 31.46 12.00
CA ASP A 30 -6.86 31.52 11.01
C ASP A 30 -8.26 30.96 11.34
N LYS A 31 -9.06 31.81 11.94
CA LYS A 31 -10.54 31.73 11.87
C LYS A 31 -11.13 32.09 10.50
N SER A 32 -10.34 32.05 9.42
CA SER A 32 -10.79 32.45 8.08
C SER A 32 -11.07 31.30 7.11
N ASN A 33 -11.00 30.02 7.54
CA ASN A 33 -11.30 28.85 6.71
C ASN A 33 -12.45 28.00 7.29
N GLU A 34 -13.52 28.64 7.73
CA GLU A 34 -14.72 27.93 8.26
C GLU A 34 -15.59 27.27 7.16
N THR A 35 -15.09 27.09 5.94
CA THR A 35 -15.79 26.36 4.88
C THR A 35 -15.12 25.04 4.49
N GLU A 36 -14.08 24.60 5.18
CA GLU A 36 -13.60 23.22 5.06
C GLU A 36 -14.57 22.31 5.84
N ILE A 37 -15.16 21.39 5.11
CA ILE A 37 -16.13 20.41 5.60
C ILE A 37 -15.56 19.71 6.82
N LYS A 38 -16.22 19.77 7.97
CA LYS A 38 -15.80 19.13 9.22
C LYS A 38 -15.50 17.62 9.07
N GLY A 39 -16.03 16.97 8.02
CA GLY A 39 -15.74 15.60 7.62
C GLY A 39 -14.30 15.32 7.26
N GLN A 40 -13.53 16.32 6.80
CA GLN A 40 -12.12 16.16 6.48
C GLN A 40 -11.30 15.71 7.70
N ASN A 41 -11.60 16.24 8.88
CA ASN A 41 -10.90 15.90 10.12
C ASN A 41 -11.14 14.45 10.60
N SER A 42 -12.29 13.85 10.31
CA SER A 42 -12.54 12.45 10.67
C SER A 42 -11.82 11.49 9.69
N LYS A 43 -11.76 11.84 8.40
CA LYS A 43 -10.95 11.10 7.41
C LYS A 43 -9.47 11.09 7.77
N ASP A 44 -8.91 12.23 8.17
CA ASP A 44 -7.51 12.36 8.60
C ASP A 44 -7.19 11.49 9.83
N ASN A 45 -8.15 11.32 10.75
CA ASN A 45 -7.94 10.50 11.94
C ASN A 45 -7.90 8.99 11.64
N ASN A 46 -8.60 8.53 10.60
CA ASN A 46 -8.81 7.11 10.31
C ASN A 46 -7.95 6.59 9.14
N MET A 47 -7.02 7.39 8.62
CA MET A 47 -6.18 6.98 7.48
C MET A 47 -5.33 5.74 7.78
N MET A 48 -4.88 5.57 9.02
CA MET A 48 -4.08 4.41 9.45
C MET A 48 -4.91 3.27 10.04
N LEU A 49 -6.24 3.36 10.08
CA LEU A 49 -7.11 2.23 10.42
C LEU A 49 -7.26 1.34 9.18
N ASN A 50 -6.31 0.48 8.96
CA ASN A 50 -6.27 -0.46 7.85
C ASN A 50 -6.51 -1.89 8.37
N ALA A 51 -7.57 -2.54 7.86
CA ALA A 51 -7.91 -3.90 8.27
C ALA A 51 -6.94 -4.95 7.73
N ALA A 52 -6.26 -4.66 6.62
CA ALA A 52 -5.33 -5.60 5.98
C ALA A 52 -3.88 -5.45 6.48
N ASP A 53 -3.45 -4.23 6.81
CA ASP A 53 -2.06 -3.92 7.15
C ASP A 53 -1.98 -2.70 8.08
N GLU A 54 -1.52 -2.87 9.31
CA GLU A 54 -1.40 -1.77 10.27
C GLU A 54 -0.23 -0.83 10.00
N THR A 55 0.69 -1.19 9.11
CA THR A 55 1.88 -0.41 8.78
C THR A 55 1.69 0.53 7.60
N SER A 56 0.59 0.40 6.87
CA SER A 56 0.24 1.19 5.70
C SER A 56 -1.09 1.92 5.87
N PRO A 57 -1.30 3.10 5.27
CA PRO A 57 -2.61 3.72 5.27
C PRO A 57 -3.63 2.86 4.51
N ARG A 58 -4.89 2.99 4.95
CA ARG A 58 -6.00 2.30 4.26
C ARG A 58 -6.18 2.80 2.84
N PHE A 59 -6.71 1.95 1.99
CA PHE A 59 -7.18 2.36 0.67
C PHE A 59 -8.40 3.31 0.80
N ILE A 60 -8.32 4.48 0.15
CA ILE A 60 -9.44 5.42 0.05
C ILE A 60 -9.99 5.34 -1.37
N ASN A 61 -11.24 4.92 -1.49
CA ASN A 61 -11.91 4.79 -2.77
C ASN A 61 -12.15 6.18 -3.40
N VAL A 62 -11.68 6.34 -4.63
CA VAL A 62 -11.93 7.54 -5.45
C VAL A 62 -12.83 7.24 -6.66
N GLY A 63 -13.48 6.06 -6.66
CA GLY A 63 -14.28 5.55 -7.76
C GLY A 63 -13.49 4.66 -8.73
N LEU A 64 -12.26 4.31 -8.38
CA LEU A 64 -11.40 3.40 -9.16
C LEU A 64 -11.00 2.20 -8.29
N PRO A 65 -10.78 1.00 -8.88
CA PRO A 65 -10.24 -0.15 -8.17
C PRO A 65 -8.89 0.11 -7.53
N GLU A 66 -8.58 -0.64 -6.48
CA GLU A 66 -7.26 -0.64 -5.87
C GLU A 66 -6.16 -0.97 -6.91
N GLY A 67 -5.03 -0.27 -6.84
CA GLY A 67 -3.94 -0.38 -7.82
C GLY A 67 -4.13 0.47 -9.07
N THR A 68 -5.32 1.03 -9.31
CA THR A 68 -5.58 1.96 -10.43
C THR A 68 -5.86 3.39 -9.96
N GLY A 69 -5.98 3.60 -8.66
CA GLY A 69 -6.14 4.85 -7.94
C GLY A 69 -6.32 4.53 -6.47
N GLY A 70 -5.98 5.42 -5.56
CA GLY A 70 -6.12 5.10 -4.14
C GLY A 70 -5.37 6.03 -3.20
N THR A 71 -4.69 5.46 -2.21
CA THR A 71 -3.95 6.24 -1.23
C THR A 71 -2.47 6.33 -1.59
N VAL A 72 -1.97 7.55 -1.61
CA VAL A 72 -0.57 7.91 -1.87
C VAL A 72 0.05 8.43 -0.57
N VAL A 73 1.31 8.14 -0.29
CA VAL A 73 2.01 8.64 0.89
C VAL A 73 3.04 9.69 0.51
N SER A 74 3.06 10.79 1.24
CA SER A 74 4.09 11.82 1.07
C SER A 74 4.71 12.24 2.40
N GLU A 75 6.00 12.60 2.36
CA GLU A 75 6.76 13.14 3.48
C GLU A 75 7.37 14.49 3.08
N ASN A 76 7.05 15.54 3.84
CA ASN A 76 7.50 16.91 3.56
C ASN A 76 7.10 17.43 2.16
N GLY A 77 5.97 16.94 1.63
CA GLY A 77 5.48 17.26 0.29
C GLY A 77 6.23 16.57 -0.86
N LEU A 78 7.07 15.59 -0.55
CA LEU A 78 7.73 14.71 -1.52
C LEU A 78 7.04 13.35 -1.50
N LEU A 79 6.81 12.77 -2.69
CA LEU A 79 6.30 11.42 -2.82
C LEU A 79 7.25 10.43 -2.12
N ILE A 80 6.71 9.50 -1.34
CA ILE A 80 7.48 8.36 -0.88
C ILE A 80 7.69 7.43 -2.07
N THR A 81 8.92 7.37 -2.48
CA THR A 81 9.32 6.48 -3.55
C THR A 81 9.39 5.05 -3.11
N PRO A 82 9.25 4.16 -4.08
CA PRO A 82 9.65 2.79 -3.87
C PRO A 82 11.09 2.76 -3.34
N ASP A 83 11.28 1.94 -2.36
CA ASP A 83 12.59 1.56 -1.87
C ASP A 83 13.37 0.82 -2.95
N THR A 84 12.66 0.21 -3.88
CA THR A 84 13.14 -0.51 -5.05
C THR A 84 12.03 -0.59 -6.09
N TYR A 85 12.33 -1.34 -7.16
CA TYR A 85 11.35 -1.87 -8.12
C TYR A 85 10.15 -2.61 -7.50
N LEU A 86 10.11 -2.84 -6.18
CA LEU A 86 9.03 -3.59 -5.50
C LEU A 86 7.83 -2.72 -5.13
N MET A 87 7.98 -1.41 -5.12
CA MET A 87 6.89 -0.47 -4.91
C MET A 87 6.13 -0.66 -3.58
N MET A 88 6.85 -0.98 -2.50
CA MET A 88 6.28 -1.16 -1.16
C MET A 88 6.63 0.04 -0.26
N PRO A 89 5.76 1.04 -0.13
CA PRO A 89 6.07 2.27 0.62
C PRO A 89 6.49 2.02 2.07
N ASN A 90 5.93 1.00 2.72
CA ASN A 90 6.24 0.64 4.10
C ASN A 90 7.65 0.06 4.31
N LEU A 91 8.41 -0.23 3.25
CA LEU A 91 9.83 -0.57 3.34
C LEU A 91 10.74 0.65 3.32
N ALA A 92 10.23 1.83 2.97
CA ALA A 92 10.95 3.10 2.96
C ALA A 92 10.35 4.16 3.90
N TRP A 93 9.17 3.90 4.45
CA TRP A 93 8.41 4.82 5.29
C TRP A 93 7.64 4.07 6.38
N ARG A 94 7.60 4.64 7.57
CA ARG A 94 6.73 4.23 8.69
C ARG A 94 6.15 5.46 9.34
N GLN A 95 4.91 5.38 9.82
CA GLN A 95 4.37 6.42 10.68
C GLN A 95 5.04 6.32 12.06
N ASP A 96 5.94 7.24 12.34
CA ASP A 96 6.72 7.30 13.57
C ASP A 96 6.48 8.60 14.34
N GLY A 97 7.07 8.75 15.51
CA GLY A 97 6.91 9.91 16.39
C GLY A 97 7.58 11.20 15.89
N SER A 98 8.33 11.13 14.80
CA SER A 98 8.94 12.33 14.17
C SER A 98 7.95 13.16 13.37
N PHE A 99 6.77 12.62 13.06
CA PHE A 99 5.77 13.32 12.26
C PHE A 99 4.83 14.19 13.10
N GLN A 100 4.37 15.26 12.49
CA GLN A 100 3.18 15.99 12.90
C GLN A 100 1.94 15.10 12.64
N LYS A 101 0.76 15.57 13.06
CA LYS A 101 -0.49 14.89 12.68
C LYS A 101 -0.57 14.80 11.14
N PRO A 102 -0.77 13.62 10.55
CA PRO A 102 -0.99 13.50 9.11
C PRO A 102 -2.20 14.32 8.66
N THR A 103 -2.13 14.81 7.43
CA THR A 103 -3.26 15.48 6.75
C THR A 103 -3.53 14.77 5.43
N SER A 104 -4.76 14.85 4.94
CA SER A 104 -5.11 14.32 3.63
C SER A 104 -5.07 15.41 2.57
N TRP A 105 -4.53 15.08 1.39
CA TRP A 105 -4.66 15.89 0.18
C TRP A 105 -5.72 15.27 -0.73
N SER A 106 -6.57 16.13 -1.28
CA SER A 106 -7.60 15.70 -2.24
C SER A 106 -6.99 15.11 -3.52
N LEU A 107 -7.83 14.45 -4.34
CA LEU A 107 -7.44 13.97 -5.68
C LEU A 107 -6.82 15.09 -6.52
N SER A 108 -7.42 16.29 -6.52
CA SER A 108 -6.88 17.45 -7.24
C SER A 108 -5.49 17.86 -6.74
N GLN A 109 -5.31 17.99 -5.41
CA GLN A 109 -4.02 18.38 -4.83
C GLN A 109 -2.93 17.34 -5.09
N THR A 110 -3.27 16.05 -4.99
CA THR A 110 -2.35 14.94 -5.27
C THR A 110 -1.93 14.95 -6.73
N ALA A 111 -2.87 15.09 -7.66
CA ALA A 111 -2.59 15.15 -9.09
C ALA A 111 -1.69 16.34 -9.46
N ILE A 112 -1.99 17.54 -8.93
CA ILE A 112 -1.24 18.74 -9.30
C ILE A 112 0.15 18.78 -8.64
N LYS A 113 0.26 18.44 -7.35
CA LYS A 113 1.54 18.53 -6.63
C LYS A 113 2.47 17.34 -6.89
N MET A 114 1.93 16.14 -7.17
CA MET A 114 2.71 14.90 -7.26
C MET A 114 2.64 14.21 -8.63
N GLY A 115 1.63 14.50 -9.44
CA GLY A 115 1.39 13.77 -10.69
C GLY A 115 0.82 12.37 -10.46
N GLU A 116 0.17 12.13 -9.31
CA GLU A 116 -0.37 10.83 -8.93
C GLU A 116 -1.90 10.85 -8.83
N VAL A 117 -2.54 9.68 -8.97
CA VAL A 117 -4.01 9.52 -8.92
C VAL A 117 -4.43 8.92 -7.58
N GLY A 118 -5.13 9.72 -6.78
CA GLY A 118 -5.65 9.27 -5.50
C GLY A 118 -5.67 10.38 -4.44
N VAL A 119 -5.91 9.96 -3.20
CA VAL A 119 -5.83 10.82 -2.01
C VAL A 119 -4.46 10.64 -1.37
N SER A 120 -3.73 11.72 -1.09
CA SER A 120 -2.45 11.62 -0.43
C SER A 120 -2.57 11.72 1.09
N MET A 121 -1.98 10.77 1.81
CA MET A 121 -1.63 10.95 3.21
C MET A 121 -0.33 11.76 3.30
N ALA A 122 -0.46 13.04 3.62
CA ALA A 122 0.67 13.95 3.73
C ALA A 122 1.20 13.97 5.16
N THR A 123 2.46 13.60 5.33
CA THR A 123 3.19 13.65 6.60
C THR A 123 4.25 14.74 6.56
N ASN A 124 4.38 15.49 7.65
CA ASN A 124 5.39 16.52 7.79
C ASN A 124 6.23 16.25 9.03
N THR A 125 7.53 16.39 8.91
CA THR A 125 8.46 16.16 10.02
C THR A 125 8.39 17.28 11.05
N ARG A 126 8.49 16.93 12.32
CA ARG A 126 8.64 17.92 13.43
C ARG A 126 10.03 18.52 13.41
N LYS A 127 10.13 19.81 13.60
CA LYS A 127 11.37 20.59 13.40
C LYS A 127 11.96 21.09 14.73
N GLY A 128 12.13 20.24 15.70
CA GLY A 128 12.66 20.61 17.01
C GLY A 128 11.71 21.49 17.84
N SER A 129 12.08 21.80 19.07
CA SER A 129 11.27 22.52 20.06
C SER A 129 12.06 23.58 20.79
N ASN A 130 11.41 24.68 21.22
CA ASN A 130 12.01 25.74 22.05
C ASN A 130 12.32 25.28 23.48
N LYS A 131 11.73 24.18 23.92
CA LYS A 131 12.01 23.52 25.21
C LYS A 131 12.29 22.05 24.92
N PHE A 132 13.01 21.40 25.84
CA PHE A 132 13.17 19.96 25.77
C PHE A 132 11.80 19.27 25.92
N ILE A 133 11.50 18.37 25.00
CA ILE A 133 10.30 17.54 25.01
C ILE A 133 10.72 16.12 24.57
N GLY A 134 10.33 15.12 25.37
CA GLY A 134 10.48 13.74 25.04
C GLY A 134 9.12 13.04 24.91
N HIS A 135 9.01 12.11 23.97
CA HIS A 135 7.87 11.23 23.83
C HIS A 135 8.36 9.79 23.71
N LEU A 136 7.77 8.90 24.49
CA LEU A 136 7.92 7.46 24.36
C LEU A 136 6.55 6.88 24.01
N ASN A 137 6.47 6.14 22.89
CA ASN A 137 5.28 5.36 22.55
C ASN A 137 5.68 3.88 22.58
N ILE A 138 4.82 3.05 23.16
CA ILE A 138 4.96 1.59 23.20
C ILE A 138 3.71 1.02 22.54
N HIS A 139 3.88 0.02 21.71
CA HIS A 139 2.80 -0.64 20.97
C HIS A 139 2.95 -2.15 21.08
N ASN A 140 1.89 -2.80 21.51
CA ASN A 140 1.78 -4.26 21.61
C ASN A 140 0.42 -4.70 21.04
N ASN A 141 0.33 -5.92 20.53
CA ASN A 141 -0.94 -6.52 20.16
C ASN A 141 -1.09 -7.96 20.68
N SER A 142 -2.29 -8.52 20.52
CA SER A 142 -2.64 -9.87 20.99
C SER A 142 -1.87 -11.01 20.30
N HIS A 143 -1.20 -10.72 19.16
CA HIS A 143 -0.41 -11.69 18.40
C HIS A 143 1.10 -11.58 18.68
N GLY A 144 1.51 -10.78 19.68
CA GLY A 144 2.90 -10.69 20.12
C GLY A 144 3.72 -9.59 19.43
N LEU A 145 3.08 -8.66 18.71
CA LEU A 145 3.76 -7.47 18.23
C LEU A 145 4.38 -6.69 19.37
N MET A 146 5.63 -6.30 19.21
CA MET A 146 6.38 -5.41 20.10
C MET A 146 6.93 -4.25 19.28
N GLY A 147 6.37 -3.07 19.49
CA GLY A 147 6.78 -1.86 18.81
C GLY A 147 7.06 -0.72 19.78
N GLY A 148 7.85 0.22 19.34
CA GLY A 148 8.11 1.40 20.16
C GLY A 148 8.73 2.54 19.37
N ASN A 149 8.58 3.72 19.91
CA ASN A 149 9.16 4.94 19.36
C ASN A 149 9.57 5.88 20.47
N ILE A 150 10.82 6.34 20.44
CA ILE A 150 11.30 7.43 21.29
C ILE A 150 11.61 8.65 20.40
N SER A 151 11.14 9.81 20.82
CA SER A 151 11.28 11.06 20.11
C SER A 151 11.72 12.16 21.07
N LEU A 152 12.86 12.79 20.83
CA LEU A 152 13.48 13.82 21.67
C LEU A 152 13.68 15.09 20.85
N ALA A 153 13.20 16.21 21.35
CA ALA A 153 13.34 17.49 20.68
C ALA A 153 13.75 18.58 21.67
N GLY A 154 14.57 19.51 21.23
CA GLY A 154 15.03 20.61 22.11
C GLY A 154 15.78 21.70 21.38
N PRO A 155 16.10 22.79 22.13
CA PRO A 155 16.89 23.89 21.63
C PRO A 155 18.38 23.57 21.62
N MET A 156 19.09 24.16 20.69
CA MET A 156 20.53 24.30 20.64
C MET A 156 20.91 25.80 20.70
N LYS A 157 22.21 26.13 20.69
CA LYS A 157 22.65 27.53 20.68
C LYS A 157 22.30 28.26 19.37
N LYS A 158 22.11 29.53 19.39
CA LYS A 158 21.96 30.44 18.23
C LYS A 158 20.76 30.10 17.32
N ASN A 159 19.59 29.82 17.90
CA ASN A 159 18.36 29.48 17.16
C ASN A 159 18.48 28.20 16.29
N TRP A 160 19.30 27.26 16.66
CA TRP A 160 19.31 25.90 16.19
C TRP A 160 18.46 25.03 17.13
N PHE A 161 17.83 24.03 16.55
CA PHE A 161 16.97 23.07 17.25
C PHE A 161 17.24 21.69 16.71
N TYR A 162 17.10 20.68 17.56
CA TYR A 162 17.21 19.28 17.15
C TYR A 162 15.90 18.53 17.36
N HIS A 163 15.72 17.47 16.59
CA HIS A 163 14.72 16.45 16.80
C HIS A 163 15.35 15.10 16.44
N LEU A 164 15.41 14.19 17.40
CA LEU A 164 15.92 12.83 17.24
C LEU A 164 14.75 11.86 17.41
N ASN A 165 14.70 10.85 16.59
CA ASN A 165 13.65 9.83 16.66
C ASN A 165 14.25 8.45 16.40
N ALA A 166 13.87 7.47 17.23
CA ALA A 166 14.14 6.06 17.01
C ALA A 166 12.83 5.29 17.08
N PHE A 167 12.59 4.46 16.08
CA PHE A 167 11.41 3.59 15.97
C PHE A 167 11.88 2.15 15.76
N VAL A 168 11.22 1.23 16.44
CA VAL A 168 11.40 -0.22 16.28
C VAL A 168 10.04 -0.89 16.17
N ASN A 169 9.98 -1.94 15.36
CA ASN A 169 8.82 -2.80 15.21
C ASN A 169 9.30 -4.24 15.08
N ALA A 170 8.71 -5.15 15.81
CA ALA A 170 8.94 -6.58 15.74
C ALA A 170 7.58 -7.27 15.83
N ASP A 171 7.04 -7.67 14.68
CA ASP A 171 5.71 -8.23 14.53
C ASP A 171 5.80 -9.68 14.03
N PRO A 172 5.45 -10.67 14.86
CA PRO A 172 5.38 -12.06 14.43
C PRO A 172 4.25 -12.31 13.41
N GLY A 173 3.28 -11.38 13.31
CA GLY A 173 2.03 -11.60 12.57
C GLY A 173 1.05 -12.47 13.34
N SER A 174 -0.15 -12.65 12.78
CA SER A 174 -1.20 -13.48 13.38
C SER A 174 -1.08 -14.96 13.02
N THR A 175 -0.38 -15.30 11.94
CA THR A 175 -0.35 -16.66 11.36
C THR A 175 0.67 -17.60 11.98
N ASN A 176 1.47 -17.13 12.93
CA ASN A 176 2.44 -17.93 13.69
C ASN A 176 3.34 -18.82 12.81
N PRO A 177 4.14 -18.23 11.89
CA PRO A 177 4.99 -18.99 10.98
C PRO A 177 6.15 -19.68 11.72
N SER A 178 6.43 -20.94 11.37
CA SER A 178 7.56 -21.71 11.94
C SER A 178 8.91 -21.32 11.31
N TRP A 179 8.89 -20.75 10.11
CA TRP A 179 10.09 -20.43 9.31
C TRP A 179 10.74 -19.08 9.67
N THR A 180 10.05 -18.23 10.43
CA THR A 180 10.59 -16.96 10.93
C THR A 180 9.93 -16.57 12.26
N HIS A 181 10.65 -15.80 13.09
CA HIS A 181 10.08 -15.25 14.33
C HIS A 181 9.25 -13.98 14.09
N TYR A 182 9.48 -13.26 13.00
CA TYR A 182 8.83 -12.00 12.70
C TYR A 182 8.51 -11.92 11.21
N LEU A 183 7.27 -11.62 10.88
CA LEU A 183 6.85 -11.29 9.52
C LEU A 183 7.18 -9.83 9.16
N ASP A 184 7.25 -8.94 10.15
CA ASP A 184 7.72 -7.56 9.99
C ASP A 184 8.72 -7.21 11.09
N LYS A 185 9.94 -6.85 10.69
CA LYS A 185 10.99 -6.36 11.58
C LYS A 185 11.57 -5.08 11.02
N THR A 186 11.36 -3.96 11.72
CA THR A 186 11.79 -2.64 11.24
C THR A 186 12.53 -1.87 12.33
N THR A 187 13.62 -1.24 11.95
CA THR A 187 14.33 -0.22 12.73
C THR A 187 14.43 1.05 11.91
N LEU A 188 14.04 2.20 12.49
CA LEU A 188 14.14 3.49 11.82
C LEU A 188 14.74 4.50 12.78
N LEU A 189 15.76 5.23 12.31
CA LEU A 189 16.41 6.34 13.03
C LEU A 189 16.28 7.59 12.19
N LYS A 190 15.88 8.71 12.80
CA LYS A 190 15.87 10.04 12.17
C LYS A 190 16.57 11.06 13.05
N GLY A 191 17.42 11.86 12.43
CA GLY A 191 18.01 13.04 13.03
C GLY A 191 17.65 14.27 12.21
N ILE A 192 17.14 15.32 12.87
CA ILE A 192 16.70 16.56 12.23
C ILE A 192 17.35 17.72 12.97
N ILE A 193 17.99 18.60 12.23
CA ILE A 193 18.56 19.84 12.73
C ILE A 193 17.91 20.99 12.00
N THR A 194 17.32 21.94 12.73
CA THR A 194 16.59 23.07 12.17
C THR A 194 17.20 24.38 12.62
N LYS A 195 17.50 25.25 11.69
CA LYS A 195 17.85 26.65 11.92
C LYS A 195 16.60 27.51 11.72
N ARG A 196 16.21 28.27 12.76
CA ARG A 196 15.17 29.30 12.65
C ARG A 196 15.75 30.66 12.57
N TYR A 197 15.18 31.51 11.73
CA TYR A 197 15.54 32.91 11.56
C TYR A 197 14.30 33.79 11.44
N LYS A 198 14.43 35.10 11.39
CA LYS A 198 13.30 36.04 11.48
C LYS A 198 12.22 35.80 10.41
N LYS A 199 12.61 35.35 9.22
CA LYS A 199 11.70 35.20 8.08
C LYS A 199 11.51 33.75 7.62
N GLY A 200 11.93 32.76 8.39
CA GLY A 200 11.76 31.37 7.99
C GLY A 200 12.59 30.37 8.77
N GLU A 201 12.68 29.17 8.22
CA GLU A 201 13.47 28.09 8.79
C GLU A 201 14.05 27.18 7.68
N LEU A 202 15.16 26.55 8.01
CA LEU A 202 15.84 25.56 7.18
C LEU A 202 16.15 24.33 8.05
N SER A 203 15.81 23.16 7.57
CA SER A 203 16.03 21.89 8.25
C SER A 203 16.83 20.93 7.38
N PHE A 204 17.76 20.24 8.01
CA PHE A 204 18.49 19.09 7.47
C PHE A 204 18.03 17.85 8.20
N GLN A 205 17.72 16.81 7.48
CA GLN A 205 17.25 15.53 8.02
C GLN A 205 18.10 14.41 7.46
N TYR A 206 18.47 13.47 8.32
CA TYR A 206 18.97 12.16 7.93
C TYR A 206 18.02 11.09 8.44
N LYS A 207 17.72 10.10 7.58
CA LYS A 207 16.92 8.92 7.91
C LYS A 207 17.71 7.66 7.55
N TYR A 208 17.84 6.77 8.52
CA TYR A 208 18.22 5.39 8.32
C TYR A 208 17.01 4.50 8.60
N MET A 209 16.74 3.55 7.74
CA MET A 209 15.70 2.56 7.94
C MET A 209 16.17 1.19 7.45
N ASN A 210 16.03 0.19 8.30
CA ASN A 210 16.18 -1.22 7.92
C ASN A 210 14.83 -1.90 8.20
N SER A 211 14.18 -2.37 7.14
CA SER A 211 12.86 -2.96 7.20
C SER A 211 12.88 -4.31 6.49
N GLN A 212 12.38 -5.34 7.15
CA GLN A 212 12.17 -6.68 6.60
C GLN A 212 10.68 -6.99 6.76
N LYS A 213 10.00 -7.31 5.66
CA LYS A 213 8.57 -7.62 5.70
C LYS A 213 8.20 -8.63 4.64
N VAL A 214 7.59 -9.73 5.07
CA VAL A 214 6.97 -10.74 4.21
C VAL A 214 5.47 -10.72 4.46
N ASN A 215 4.69 -10.77 3.39
CA ASN A 215 3.25 -10.91 3.47
C ASN A 215 2.89 -12.39 3.56
N ASP A 216 2.28 -12.80 4.66
CA ASP A 216 1.71 -14.12 4.90
C ASP A 216 0.19 -13.96 5.04
N ASN A 217 -0.47 -13.63 3.93
CA ASN A 217 -1.88 -13.27 3.87
C ASN A 217 -2.69 -14.14 2.90
N VAL A 218 -2.17 -15.30 2.56
CA VAL A 218 -2.86 -16.33 1.75
C VAL A 218 -3.11 -17.55 2.61
N ALA A 219 -4.31 -18.12 2.52
CA ALA A 219 -4.71 -19.33 3.19
C ALA A 219 -5.42 -20.27 2.21
N PRO A 220 -5.39 -21.60 2.43
CA PRO A 220 -6.26 -22.53 1.77
C PRO A 220 -7.64 -22.49 2.46
N TYR A 221 -8.70 -22.56 1.70
CA TYR A 221 -10.10 -22.66 2.20
C TYR A 221 -11.02 -23.26 1.16
N ILE A 222 -12.19 -23.72 1.58
CA ILE A 222 -13.26 -24.11 0.66
C ILE A 222 -14.12 -22.89 0.37
N PHE A 223 -14.26 -22.57 -0.90
CA PHE A 223 -15.11 -21.47 -1.37
C PHE A 223 -16.40 -22.04 -1.93
N HIS A 224 -17.51 -21.85 -1.21
CA HIS A 224 -18.81 -22.46 -1.57
C HIS A 224 -19.56 -21.66 -2.63
N LYS A 225 -20.45 -22.34 -3.33
CA LYS A 225 -21.28 -21.74 -4.40
C LYS A 225 -22.19 -20.63 -3.87
N ASP A 226 -22.60 -20.68 -2.60
CA ASP A 226 -23.32 -19.61 -1.91
C ASP A 226 -22.40 -18.44 -1.49
N LYS A 227 -21.09 -18.52 -1.83
CA LYS A 227 -20.04 -17.53 -1.54
C LYS A 227 -19.58 -17.50 -0.08
N GLN A 228 -19.96 -18.46 0.73
CA GLN A 228 -19.36 -18.65 2.04
C GLN A 228 -17.98 -19.28 1.91
N VAL A 229 -17.17 -19.08 2.93
CA VAL A 229 -15.84 -19.66 3.03
C VAL A 229 -15.80 -20.48 4.31
N THR A 230 -15.36 -21.73 4.21
CA THR A 230 -15.10 -22.59 5.35
C THR A 230 -13.64 -22.98 5.42
N GLU A 231 -13.17 -23.21 6.62
CA GLU A 231 -11.82 -23.69 6.89
C GLU A 231 -11.65 -25.14 6.43
N LEU A 232 -10.44 -25.52 6.11
CA LEU A 232 -10.07 -26.92 5.96
C LEU A 232 -9.85 -27.55 7.35
N ASP A 233 -10.01 -28.86 7.44
CA ASP A 233 -9.65 -29.59 8.66
C ASP A 233 -8.22 -29.25 9.08
N ASN A 234 -8.03 -28.91 10.35
CA ASN A 234 -6.74 -28.55 10.94
C ASN A 234 -6.09 -27.27 10.38
N PHE A 235 -6.81 -26.39 9.70
CA PHE A 235 -6.30 -25.13 9.22
C PHE A 235 -7.18 -23.94 9.61
N GLU A 236 -6.72 -23.11 10.54
CA GLU A 236 -7.41 -21.88 10.98
C GLU A 236 -6.99 -20.70 10.12
N ILE A 237 -7.94 -20.12 9.35
CA ILE A 237 -7.68 -18.99 8.45
C ILE A 237 -7.21 -17.77 9.23
N GLY A 238 -6.04 -17.23 8.84
CA GLY A 238 -5.45 -16.05 9.45
C GLY A 238 -4.69 -16.30 10.75
N LEU A 239 -4.75 -17.52 11.31
CA LEU A 239 -4.02 -17.94 12.50
C LEU A 239 -2.92 -18.96 12.18
N ASN A 240 -3.02 -19.68 11.08
CA ASN A 240 -2.02 -20.60 10.60
C ASN A 240 -1.26 -20.04 9.40
N SER A 241 0.07 -20.19 9.39
CA SER A 241 0.91 -19.83 8.24
C SER A 241 0.82 -20.86 7.13
N TYR A 242 0.69 -20.39 5.90
CA TYR A 242 0.60 -21.22 4.68
C TYR A 242 1.81 -21.06 3.75
N ALA A 243 2.79 -20.22 4.08
CA ALA A 243 3.89 -19.93 3.17
C ALA A 243 4.82 -21.14 3.00
N THR A 244 5.42 -21.61 4.09
CA THR A 244 6.41 -22.71 4.10
C THR A 244 6.76 -23.08 5.54
N SER A 245 7.31 -24.27 5.77
CA SER A 245 7.98 -24.64 7.01
C SER A 245 9.49 -24.31 7.01
N SER A 246 10.08 -24.05 5.84
CA SER A 246 11.51 -23.80 5.70
C SER A 246 11.84 -22.31 5.71
N SER A 247 12.90 -21.91 6.42
CA SER A 247 13.43 -20.54 6.41
C SER A 247 14.25 -20.20 5.16
N SER A 248 14.68 -21.21 4.41
CA SER A 248 15.55 -21.01 3.24
C SER A 248 15.44 -22.15 2.24
N HIS A 249 15.67 -21.84 0.96
CA HIS A 249 15.83 -22.82 -0.10
C HIS A 249 17.16 -22.62 -0.84
N ILE A 250 17.58 -23.65 -1.56
CA ILE A 250 18.58 -23.52 -2.64
C ILE A 250 17.83 -22.95 -3.85
N TYR A 251 18.40 -21.98 -4.53
CA TYR A 251 17.83 -21.42 -5.76
C TYR A 251 18.94 -21.11 -6.75
N LYS A 252 18.61 -21.05 -8.03
CA LYS A 252 19.55 -20.57 -9.05
C LYS A 252 19.52 -19.04 -9.05
N ASN A 253 20.63 -18.42 -8.63
CA ASN A 253 20.72 -16.96 -8.57
C ASN A 253 20.66 -16.40 -10.01
N PRO A 254 19.67 -15.55 -10.32
CA PRO A 254 19.46 -15.06 -11.69
C PRO A 254 20.58 -14.13 -12.18
N LEU A 255 21.42 -13.58 -11.28
CA LEU A 255 22.55 -12.73 -11.65
C LEU A 255 23.82 -13.54 -11.98
N THR A 256 24.03 -14.66 -11.30
CA THR A 256 25.29 -15.41 -11.36
C THR A 256 25.14 -16.74 -12.06
N GLY A 257 23.95 -17.27 -12.24
CA GLY A 257 23.66 -18.60 -12.73
C GLY A 257 24.06 -19.74 -11.77
N LYS A 258 24.49 -19.41 -10.54
CA LYS A 258 24.95 -20.39 -9.55
C LYS A 258 23.82 -20.81 -8.63
N MET A 259 23.88 -22.06 -8.17
CA MET A 259 23.00 -22.54 -7.10
C MET A 259 23.48 -22.00 -5.76
N GLU A 260 22.63 -21.27 -5.06
CA GLU A 260 22.95 -20.58 -3.81
C GLU A 260 21.80 -20.76 -2.80
N ARG A 261 22.12 -20.75 -1.52
CA ARG A 261 21.10 -20.76 -0.46
C ARG A 261 20.62 -19.34 -0.19
N VAL A 262 19.32 -19.13 -0.20
CA VAL A 262 18.68 -17.87 0.18
C VAL A 262 17.89 -18.05 1.47
N ASP A 263 18.13 -17.20 2.45
CA ASP A 263 17.27 -17.02 3.63
C ASP A 263 16.15 -16.03 3.25
N PHE A 264 14.90 -16.46 3.40
CA PHE A 264 13.76 -15.72 2.89
C PHE A 264 13.56 -14.38 3.59
N MET A 265 13.68 -14.37 4.91
CA MET A 265 13.48 -13.14 5.67
C MET A 265 14.63 -12.15 5.50
N ARG A 266 15.87 -12.61 5.46
CA ARG A 266 17.05 -11.75 5.22
C ARG A 266 17.05 -11.15 3.83
N ASN A 267 16.55 -11.88 2.83
CA ASN A 267 16.45 -11.38 1.46
C ASN A 267 15.30 -10.36 1.29
N THR A 268 14.22 -10.51 2.04
CA THR A 268 13.03 -9.65 1.88
C THR A 268 13.11 -8.42 2.75
N GLY A 269 13.26 -7.27 2.14
CA GLY A 269 13.28 -6.00 2.83
C GLY A 269 14.20 -4.99 2.21
N SER A 270 14.33 -3.85 2.87
CA SER A 270 15.08 -2.70 2.40
C SER A 270 15.94 -2.08 3.48
N THR A 271 17.15 -1.70 3.12
CA THR A 271 17.98 -0.77 3.88
C THR A 271 17.99 0.56 3.16
N VAL A 272 17.53 1.62 3.84
CA VAL A 272 17.33 2.95 3.25
C VAL A 272 18.13 3.98 4.00
N HIS A 273 18.87 4.81 3.25
CA HIS A 273 19.52 6.04 3.71
C HIS A 273 18.92 7.21 2.94
N ALA A 274 18.37 8.20 3.65
CA ALA A 274 17.83 9.38 3.00
C ALA A 274 18.32 10.67 3.68
N PHE A 275 18.64 11.67 2.86
CA PHE A 275 19.04 13.00 3.27
C PHE A 275 18.05 14.00 2.70
N ASP A 276 17.44 14.79 3.59
CA ASP A 276 16.48 15.82 3.20
C ASP A 276 17.00 17.22 3.56
N ILE A 277 16.69 18.16 2.70
CA ILE A 277 16.76 19.60 2.96
C ILE A 277 15.34 20.14 2.83
N VAL A 278 14.80 20.75 3.89
CA VAL A 278 13.44 21.28 3.91
C VAL A 278 13.45 22.71 4.43
N GLY A 279 12.87 23.63 3.68
CA GLY A 279 12.83 25.03 4.08
C GLY A 279 11.50 25.70 3.77
N ASN A 280 11.22 26.74 4.57
CA ASN A 280 10.10 27.66 4.38
C ASN A 280 10.56 29.08 4.69
N ASN A 281 10.34 30.02 3.78
CA ASN A 281 10.80 31.38 3.88
C ASN A 281 9.72 32.38 3.48
N LYS A 282 9.56 33.43 4.28
CA LYS A 282 8.75 34.61 3.96
C LYS A 282 9.63 35.62 3.22
N LEU A 283 9.36 35.87 1.95
CA LEU A 283 10.12 36.78 1.12
C LEU A 283 9.67 38.25 1.22
N GLY A 284 8.51 38.50 1.83
CA GLY A 284 7.85 39.80 1.94
C GLY A 284 6.59 39.89 1.09
N ASN A 285 5.77 40.92 1.26
CA ASN A 285 4.54 41.14 0.49
C ASN A 285 3.62 39.91 0.41
N ALA A 286 3.47 39.16 1.53
CA ALA A 286 2.73 37.89 1.61
C ALA A 286 3.24 36.79 0.65
N LEU A 287 4.47 36.91 0.14
CA LEU A 287 5.14 35.92 -0.68
C LEU A 287 5.88 34.93 0.22
N THR A 288 5.75 33.63 -0.07
CA THR A 288 6.43 32.53 0.63
C THR A 288 7.15 31.64 -0.36
N LEU A 289 8.30 31.13 0.06
CA LEU A 289 9.07 30.12 -0.67
C LEU A 289 9.13 28.86 0.18
N ASP A 290 8.56 27.76 -0.32
CA ASP A 290 8.64 26.44 0.26
C ASP A 290 9.46 25.54 -0.64
N TYR A 291 10.39 24.76 -0.05
CA TYR A 291 11.20 23.83 -0.82
C TYR A 291 11.54 22.59 0.01
N ALA A 292 11.68 21.48 -0.70
CA ALA A 292 12.17 20.22 -0.16
C ALA A 292 13.02 19.52 -1.23
N LEU A 293 14.11 18.90 -0.80
CA LEU A 293 14.97 18.08 -1.62
C LEU A 293 15.32 16.83 -0.83
N ARG A 294 15.22 15.66 -1.45
CA ARG A 294 15.59 14.36 -0.89
C ARG A 294 16.52 13.62 -1.84
N TYR A 295 17.65 13.17 -1.33
CA TYR A 295 18.40 12.06 -1.91
C TYR A 295 18.20 10.82 -1.06
N GLN A 296 17.89 9.70 -1.71
CA GLN A 296 17.71 8.41 -1.05
C GLN A 296 18.48 7.33 -1.79
N HIS A 297 19.26 6.57 -1.03
CA HIS A 297 19.86 5.31 -1.46
C HIS A 297 19.17 4.17 -0.75
N ALA A 298 18.80 3.11 -1.49
CA ALA A 298 18.16 1.92 -0.92
C ALA A 298 18.76 0.65 -1.52
N GLU A 299 19.00 -0.36 -0.67
CA GLU A 299 19.27 -1.72 -1.09
C GLU A 299 18.10 -2.59 -0.70
N SER A 300 17.48 -3.26 -1.68
CA SER A 300 16.27 -4.04 -1.42
C SER A 300 16.19 -5.30 -2.23
N GLY A 301 15.58 -6.30 -1.60
CA GLY A 301 15.28 -7.60 -2.18
C GLY A 301 13.90 -8.11 -1.79
N LYS A 302 13.46 -9.17 -2.44
CA LYS A 302 12.15 -9.76 -2.18
C LYS A 302 12.17 -11.26 -2.35
N THR A 303 11.48 -11.93 -1.43
CA THR A 303 11.03 -13.29 -1.57
C THR A 303 9.52 -13.30 -1.53
N ASN A 304 8.88 -13.95 -2.50
CA ASN A 304 7.42 -14.05 -2.53
C ASN A 304 6.99 -15.46 -2.94
N PHE A 305 5.87 -15.88 -2.34
CA PHE A 305 5.19 -17.12 -2.62
C PHE A 305 4.00 -16.82 -3.52
N ALA A 306 3.95 -17.46 -4.69
CA ALA A 306 2.81 -17.42 -5.60
C ALA A 306 2.20 -18.81 -5.65
N PHE A 307 1.00 -18.93 -5.13
CA PHE A 307 0.25 -20.19 -5.08
C PHE A 307 -0.47 -20.39 -6.42
N ASN A 308 -0.49 -21.61 -6.92
CA ASN A 308 -1.22 -22.02 -8.12
C ASN A 308 -2.41 -22.92 -7.72
N ALA A 309 -2.86 -23.82 -8.60
CA ALA A 309 -3.94 -24.74 -8.29
C ALA A 309 -3.58 -25.75 -7.18
N ILE A 310 -4.56 -26.07 -6.35
CA ILE A 310 -4.51 -27.21 -5.42
C ILE A 310 -4.99 -28.46 -6.15
N LYS A 311 -4.31 -29.60 -5.92
CA LYS A 311 -4.66 -30.91 -6.45
C LYS A 311 -4.85 -31.92 -5.33
N SER A 312 -5.62 -32.97 -5.54
CA SER A 312 -5.76 -34.08 -4.60
C SER A 312 -4.78 -35.23 -4.95
N SER A 313 -4.31 -35.95 -3.94
CA SER A 313 -3.65 -37.23 -4.15
C SER A 313 -4.55 -38.26 -4.82
N ASP A 314 -5.88 -38.13 -4.70
CA ASP A 314 -6.87 -39.01 -5.31
C ASP A 314 -6.93 -38.87 -6.83
N ASP A 315 -6.41 -37.77 -7.38
CA ASP A 315 -6.30 -37.51 -8.81
C ASP A 315 -5.07 -38.19 -9.45
N LEU A 316 -4.22 -38.86 -8.65
CA LEU A 316 -3.00 -39.52 -9.13
C LEU A 316 -3.32 -40.81 -9.89
N LYS A 317 -2.49 -41.08 -10.89
CA LYS A 317 -2.50 -42.39 -11.57
C LYS A 317 -1.93 -43.48 -10.66
N ALA A 318 -2.28 -44.74 -10.89
CA ALA A 318 -1.83 -45.87 -10.08
C ALA A 318 -0.28 -46.00 -9.99
N ASN A 319 0.46 -45.48 -10.99
CA ASN A 319 1.92 -45.45 -10.99
C ASN A 319 2.50 -44.11 -10.49
N GLN A 320 1.75 -43.33 -9.75
CA GLN A 320 2.16 -42.05 -9.20
C GLN A 320 1.94 -42.01 -7.70
N ARG A 321 2.82 -41.32 -6.97
CA ARG A 321 2.65 -41.05 -5.54
C ARG A 321 3.27 -39.69 -5.16
N TYR A 322 2.75 -39.08 -4.13
CA TYR A 322 3.41 -37.95 -3.46
C TYR A 322 4.24 -38.46 -2.29
N VAL A 323 5.43 -37.89 -2.09
CA VAL A 323 6.30 -38.17 -0.96
C VAL A 323 6.87 -36.86 -0.39
N TYR A 324 7.19 -36.87 0.91
CA TYR A 324 7.88 -35.74 1.51
C TYR A 324 9.31 -35.58 0.99
N ALA A 325 9.70 -34.41 0.57
CA ALA A 325 11.02 -34.16 -0.04
C ALA A 325 12.17 -34.15 0.99
N ASP A 326 11.88 -33.99 2.28
CA ASP A 326 12.86 -33.91 3.39
C ASP A 326 13.26 -35.25 4.01
N ASN A 327 12.58 -36.37 3.65
CA ASN A 327 12.80 -37.70 4.21
C ASN A 327 13.31 -38.70 3.19
N ASN A 328 14.37 -38.39 2.45
CA ASN A 328 14.92 -39.23 1.39
C ASN A 328 13.84 -39.81 0.43
N ASN A 329 12.72 -39.13 0.30
CA ASN A 329 11.58 -39.50 -0.55
C ASN A 329 10.88 -40.83 -0.19
N GLU A 330 10.91 -41.26 1.07
CA GLU A 330 10.33 -42.55 1.46
C GLU A 330 8.90 -42.40 2.06
N GLN A 331 8.64 -41.31 2.78
CA GLN A 331 7.34 -41.12 3.43
C GLN A 331 6.29 -40.67 2.41
N VAL A 332 5.32 -41.55 2.12
CA VAL A 332 4.18 -41.25 1.25
C VAL A 332 3.26 -40.23 1.90
N TYR A 333 2.83 -39.26 1.11
CA TYR A 333 1.84 -38.25 1.47
C TYR A 333 0.50 -38.51 0.75
N THR A 334 -0.60 -38.42 1.50
CA THR A 334 -1.97 -38.44 0.96
C THR A 334 -2.71 -37.18 1.42
N GLY A 335 -3.43 -36.53 0.52
CA GLY A 335 -4.17 -35.31 0.78
C GLY A 335 -4.04 -34.28 -0.34
N TYR A 336 -4.30 -33.03 -0.03
CA TYR A 336 -4.19 -31.94 -1.00
C TYR A 336 -2.75 -31.44 -1.12
N VAL A 337 -2.34 -31.14 -2.35
CA VAL A 337 -1.01 -30.64 -2.70
C VAL A 337 -1.12 -29.32 -3.44
N GLN A 338 -0.38 -28.32 -2.97
CA GLN A 338 -0.27 -26.99 -3.55
C GLN A 338 0.94 -26.91 -4.47
N ASN A 339 0.76 -26.47 -5.70
CA ASN A 339 1.86 -26.03 -6.54
C ASN A 339 2.21 -24.57 -6.16
N VAL A 340 3.42 -24.36 -5.68
CA VAL A 340 3.95 -23.04 -5.29
C VAL A 340 5.04 -22.62 -6.27
N GLN A 341 4.91 -21.40 -6.78
CA GLN A 341 5.99 -20.72 -7.49
C GLN A 341 6.69 -19.76 -6.55
N MET A 342 7.96 -20.00 -6.29
CA MET A 342 8.80 -19.09 -5.52
C MET A 342 9.38 -18.02 -6.44
N GLY A 343 9.29 -16.76 -6.02
CA GLY A 343 9.95 -15.65 -6.68
C GLY A 343 11.02 -15.04 -5.77
N ILE A 344 12.26 -14.97 -6.25
CA ILE A 344 13.38 -14.42 -5.50
C ILE A 344 14.03 -13.31 -6.32
N ALA A 345 13.94 -12.09 -5.79
CA ALA A 345 14.69 -10.93 -6.25
C ALA A 345 15.84 -10.69 -5.25
N PRO A 346 17.11 -10.91 -5.63
CA PRO A 346 18.24 -10.63 -4.76
C PRO A 346 18.32 -9.13 -4.46
N LYS A 347 18.93 -8.75 -3.33
CA LYS A 347 19.10 -7.36 -2.95
C LYS A 347 19.89 -6.59 -4.00
N ARG A 348 19.33 -5.45 -4.43
CA ARG A 348 19.94 -4.56 -5.43
C ARG A 348 19.80 -3.11 -4.99
N PRO A 349 20.79 -2.27 -5.34
CA PRO A 349 20.74 -0.85 -5.06
C PRO A 349 19.78 -0.10 -5.98
N SER A 350 19.22 0.96 -5.46
CA SER A 350 18.53 2.00 -6.22
C SER A 350 18.78 3.36 -5.61
N ASP A 351 18.90 4.38 -6.45
CA ASP A 351 19.13 5.77 -6.07
C ASP A 351 18.00 6.66 -6.50
N TYR A 352 17.67 7.62 -5.68
CA TYR A 352 16.53 8.45 -5.86
C TYR A 352 16.79 9.89 -5.45
N LEU A 353 16.52 10.83 -6.36
CA LEU A 353 16.56 12.27 -6.10
C LEU A 353 15.17 12.85 -6.38
N ASN A 354 14.56 13.47 -5.38
CA ASN A 354 13.29 14.15 -5.51
C ASN A 354 13.35 15.53 -4.89
N GLY A 355 12.87 16.52 -5.63
CA GLY A 355 12.86 17.89 -5.16
C GLY A 355 11.62 18.64 -5.59
N ARG A 356 11.16 19.57 -4.77
CA ARG A 356 10.17 20.56 -5.11
C ARG A 356 10.58 21.95 -4.61
N ILE A 357 10.17 22.94 -5.36
CA ILE A 357 10.23 24.35 -4.96
C ILE A 357 8.89 24.99 -5.33
N GLU A 358 8.30 25.73 -4.40
CA GLU A 358 6.98 26.34 -4.54
C GLU A 358 7.00 27.78 -4.04
N LEU A 359 6.62 28.71 -4.89
CA LEU A 359 6.45 30.12 -4.58
C LEU A 359 4.96 30.41 -4.41
N GLY A 360 4.56 30.74 -3.19
CA GLY A 360 3.18 31.02 -2.84
C GLY A 360 2.92 32.50 -2.56
N LYS A 361 1.73 32.98 -2.89
CA LYS A 361 1.27 34.33 -2.53
C LYS A 361 -0.16 34.30 -2.01
N LYS A 362 -0.37 34.96 -0.86
CA LYS A 362 -1.67 35.03 -0.21
C LYS A 362 -2.16 36.48 -0.19
N GLY A 363 -3.34 36.72 -0.72
CA GLY A 363 -4.08 37.98 -0.64
C GLY A 363 -5.36 37.83 0.20
N SER A 364 -6.20 38.86 0.21
CA SER A 364 -7.47 38.83 0.94
C SER A 364 -8.50 37.88 0.34
N ASN A 365 -8.53 37.77 -0.98
CA ASN A 365 -9.52 36.99 -1.73
C ASN A 365 -8.89 35.97 -2.70
N TYR A 366 -7.58 35.77 -2.62
CA TYR A 366 -6.87 34.77 -3.41
C TYR A 366 -5.72 34.15 -2.61
N ASN A 367 -5.39 32.92 -2.97
CA ASN A 367 -4.18 32.25 -2.55
C ASN A 367 -3.72 31.38 -3.72
N TYR A 368 -2.51 31.55 -4.21
CA TYR A 368 -1.99 30.72 -5.27
C TYR A 368 -0.52 30.38 -5.03
N SER A 369 -0.09 29.30 -5.62
CA SER A 369 1.32 28.91 -5.67
C SER A 369 1.67 28.42 -7.07
N VAL A 370 2.93 28.65 -7.44
CA VAL A 370 3.57 28.11 -8.64
C VAL A 370 4.78 27.32 -8.18
N GLY A 371 4.97 26.16 -8.73
CA GLY A 371 6.05 25.29 -8.29
C GLY A 371 6.68 24.49 -9.43
N TYR A 372 7.84 23.95 -9.09
CA TYR A 372 8.54 22.94 -9.87
C TYR A 372 8.74 21.70 -9.01
N ASN A 373 8.57 20.53 -9.62
CA ASN A 373 8.86 19.24 -9.03
C ASN A 373 9.76 18.44 -9.96
N GLY A 374 10.91 18.01 -9.45
CA GLY A 374 11.88 17.18 -10.16
C GLY A 374 12.05 15.84 -9.46
N TYR A 375 12.11 14.77 -10.24
CA TYR A 375 12.23 13.39 -9.79
C TYR A 375 13.21 12.65 -10.70
N MET A 376 14.12 11.92 -10.13
CA MET A 376 15.01 10.99 -10.80
C MET A 376 15.08 9.70 -9.98
N TRP A 377 14.84 8.57 -10.59
CA TRP A 377 15.03 7.25 -10.00
C TRP A 377 15.94 6.42 -10.88
N HIS A 378 17.02 5.92 -10.28
CA HIS A 378 17.94 4.98 -10.91
C HIS A 378 17.79 3.62 -10.26
N VAL A 379 17.68 2.57 -11.06
CA VAL A 379 17.65 1.18 -10.60
C VAL A 379 18.74 0.37 -11.33
N ASP A 380 19.63 -0.24 -10.55
CA ASP A 380 20.63 -1.18 -11.07
C ASP A 380 20.07 -2.59 -11.03
N LYS A 381 19.76 -3.13 -12.20
CA LYS A 381 19.39 -4.55 -12.42
C LYS A 381 18.26 -5.04 -11.53
N ALA A 382 17.07 -4.47 -11.67
CA ALA A 382 15.87 -5.06 -11.09
C ALA A 382 15.64 -6.43 -11.70
N ILE A 383 15.76 -7.50 -10.93
CA ILE A 383 15.71 -8.86 -11.40
C ILE A 383 14.97 -9.77 -10.44
N GLN A 384 14.21 -10.72 -10.98
CA GLN A 384 13.62 -11.80 -10.20
C GLN A 384 13.78 -13.13 -10.94
N GLY A 385 14.34 -14.10 -10.25
CA GLY A 385 14.28 -15.49 -10.66
C GLY A 385 13.10 -16.20 -10.03
N THR A 386 12.59 -17.25 -10.70
CA THR A 386 11.55 -18.11 -10.17
C THR A 386 11.89 -19.58 -10.32
N TYR A 387 11.30 -20.40 -9.46
CA TYR A 387 11.22 -21.86 -9.58
C TYR A 387 9.92 -22.35 -8.98
N SER A 388 9.54 -23.58 -9.27
CA SER A 388 8.33 -24.21 -8.73
C SER A 388 8.68 -25.37 -7.81
N TYR A 389 7.84 -25.65 -6.83
CA TYR A 389 7.86 -26.81 -5.96
C TYR A 389 6.44 -27.20 -5.53
N LEU A 390 6.26 -28.40 -4.99
CA LEU A 390 5.01 -28.80 -4.35
C LEU A 390 5.11 -28.69 -2.85
N SER A 391 4.01 -28.35 -2.19
CA SER A 391 3.86 -28.40 -0.74
C SER A 391 2.57 -29.09 -0.33
N GLU A 392 2.53 -29.66 0.85
CA GLU A 392 1.26 -30.11 1.46
C GLU A 392 0.33 -28.91 1.71
N VAL A 393 -0.97 -29.18 1.85
CA VAL A 393 -1.95 -28.18 2.25
C VAL A 393 -2.22 -28.35 3.75
N ALA A 394 -1.39 -27.71 4.55
CA ALA A 394 -1.37 -27.80 6.01
C ALA A 394 -0.76 -26.52 6.63
N PRO A 395 -0.91 -26.30 7.94
CA PRO A 395 -0.16 -25.25 8.65
C PRO A 395 1.35 -25.46 8.56
N ASN A 396 2.09 -24.40 8.19
CA ASN A 396 3.54 -24.46 8.01
C ASN A 396 3.95 -25.62 7.06
N PRO A 397 3.53 -25.57 5.79
CA PRO A 397 3.55 -26.71 4.90
C PRO A 397 4.96 -27.19 4.55
N ARG A 398 5.14 -28.50 4.56
CA ARG A 398 6.38 -29.16 4.15
C ARG A 398 6.40 -29.36 2.65
N GLN A 399 7.59 -29.47 2.10
CA GLN A 399 7.78 -29.70 0.67
C GLN A 399 7.45 -31.16 0.30
N ILE A 400 6.78 -31.31 -0.85
CA ILE A 400 6.32 -32.59 -1.43
C ILE A 400 7.01 -32.79 -2.79
N THR A 401 7.24 -34.03 -3.17
CA THR A 401 7.71 -34.41 -4.50
C THR A 401 6.76 -35.41 -5.13
N LEU A 402 6.50 -35.28 -6.43
CA LEU A 402 5.75 -36.26 -7.22
C LEU A 402 6.72 -37.31 -7.78
N GLN A 403 6.50 -38.58 -7.42
CA GLN A 403 7.21 -39.71 -7.97
C GLN A 403 6.37 -40.50 -8.95
N VAL A 404 7.03 -41.11 -9.89
CA VAL A 404 6.45 -42.01 -10.89
C VAL A 404 7.22 -43.33 -10.86
N LEU A 405 6.49 -44.45 -10.83
CA LEU A 405 7.05 -45.78 -10.99
C LEU A 405 7.53 -45.93 -12.45
N ASP A 406 8.78 -46.16 -12.65
CA ASP A 406 9.37 -46.37 -13.96
C ASP A 406 9.16 -47.81 -14.47
N LYS A 407 9.65 -48.10 -15.69
CA LYS A 407 9.50 -49.42 -16.31
C LYS A 407 10.32 -50.53 -15.61
N ASN A 408 11.28 -50.14 -14.79
CA ASN A 408 12.15 -51.06 -14.04
C ASN A 408 11.58 -51.35 -12.64
N GLY A 409 10.44 -50.71 -12.28
CA GLY A 409 9.83 -50.81 -10.94
C GLY A 409 10.46 -49.89 -9.90
N GLU A 410 11.22 -48.89 -10.32
CA GLU A 410 11.85 -47.92 -9.43
C GLU A 410 11.04 -46.62 -9.37
N TRP A 411 10.91 -46.04 -8.16
CA TRP A 411 10.28 -44.76 -7.97
C TRP A 411 11.25 -43.62 -8.25
N THR A 412 10.94 -42.76 -9.23
CA THR A 412 11.76 -41.63 -9.62
C THR A 412 11.00 -40.31 -9.57
N ASN A 413 11.69 -39.21 -9.27
CA ASN A 413 11.08 -37.88 -9.28
C ASN A 413 10.67 -37.51 -10.71
N LYS A 414 9.43 -37.13 -10.91
CA LYS A 414 8.86 -36.89 -12.25
C LYS A 414 9.39 -35.59 -12.91
N GLN A 415 9.56 -34.54 -12.17
CA GLN A 415 9.90 -33.22 -12.70
C GLN A 415 10.94 -32.49 -11.84
N ALA A 416 11.03 -32.85 -10.57
CA ALA A 416 11.83 -32.15 -9.60
C ALA A 416 13.29 -32.64 -9.63
N ASP A 417 14.23 -31.73 -9.43
CA ASP A 417 15.63 -32.00 -9.19
C ASP A 417 15.88 -32.54 -7.76
N GLN A 418 17.14 -32.66 -7.39
CA GLN A 418 17.57 -33.11 -6.06
C GLN A 418 17.08 -32.19 -4.90
N TYR A 419 16.63 -30.97 -5.20
CA TYR A 419 16.05 -30.02 -4.22
C TYR A 419 14.53 -30.05 -4.21
N GLY A 420 13.91 -30.95 -4.97
CA GLY A 420 12.46 -31.00 -5.12
C GLY A 420 11.88 -29.83 -5.93
N GLN A 421 12.68 -29.23 -6.80
CA GLN A 421 12.34 -28.00 -7.53
C GLN A 421 12.42 -28.23 -9.04
N TRP A 422 11.66 -27.42 -9.80
CA TRP A 422 11.68 -27.43 -11.27
C TRP A 422 11.28 -26.07 -11.83
N ASN A 423 11.25 -25.94 -13.16
CA ASN A 423 10.80 -24.78 -13.90
C ASN A 423 11.54 -23.50 -13.49
N TYR A 424 12.85 -23.61 -13.43
CA TYR A 424 13.71 -22.46 -13.17
C TYR A 424 13.58 -21.42 -14.28
N ASN A 425 13.39 -20.15 -13.89
CA ASN A 425 13.38 -19.02 -14.80
C ASN A 425 14.16 -17.87 -14.17
N GLY A 426 15.38 -17.66 -14.63
CA GLY A 426 16.29 -16.66 -14.09
C GLY A 426 15.93 -15.23 -14.45
N ALA A 427 15.14 -15.04 -15.49
CA ALA A 427 14.68 -13.74 -15.94
C ALA A 427 13.15 -13.69 -16.01
N TYR A 428 12.48 -14.05 -14.92
CA TYR A 428 11.03 -13.85 -14.80
C TYR A 428 10.68 -12.39 -15.06
N PHE A 429 11.48 -11.46 -14.54
CA PHE A 429 11.64 -10.12 -15.08
C PHE A 429 13.08 -9.63 -14.91
N TYR A 430 13.48 -8.73 -15.79
CA TYR A 430 14.71 -7.96 -15.72
C TYR A 430 14.52 -6.62 -16.37
N TYR A 431 14.88 -5.56 -15.68
CA TYR A 431 15.08 -4.23 -16.24
C TYR A 431 16.09 -3.44 -15.41
N ASP A 432 16.75 -2.48 -16.04
CA ASP A 432 17.61 -1.48 -15.43
C ASP A 432 17.33 -0.11 -16.03
N GLY A 433 17.84 0.94 -15.43
CA GLY A 433 17.81 2.26 -16.04
C GLY A 433 17.37 3.38 -15.14
N ASN A 434 16.88 4.44 -15.77
CA ASN A 434 16.51 5.69 -15.15
C ASN A 434 15.09 6.10 -15.51
N GLU A 435 14.40 6.67 -14.54
CA GLU A 435 13.12 7.34 -14.71
C GLU A 435 13.26 8.80 -14.27
N TYR A 436 12.85 9.72 -15.12
CA TYR A 436 12.88 11.15 -14.86
C TYR A 436 11.48 11.73 -14.98
N LYS A 437 11.06 12.52 -13.99
CA LYS A 437 9.85 13.34 -14.08
C LYS A 437 10.23 14.78 -13.76
N ASN A 438 9.88 15.70 -14.63
CA ASN A 438 10.10 17.14 -14.44
C ASN A 438 8.80 17.87 -14.71
N ALA A 439 8.29 18.57 -13.73
CA ALA A 439 6.98 19.19 -13.82
C ALA A 439 6.99 20.63 -13.32
N ILE A 440 6.32 21.49 -14.06
CA ILE A 440 5.86 22.79 -13.56
C ILE A 440 4.39 22.70 -13.21
N TYR A 441 3.98 23.34 -12.12
CA TYR A 441 2.59 23.36 -11.70
C TYR A 441 2.17 24.67 -11.07
N ALA A 442 0.90 24.94 -11.12
CA ALA A 442 0.25 26.04 -10.41
C ALA A 442 -1.02 25.54 -9.75
N LEU A 443 -1.32 26.02 -8.56
CA LEU A 443 -2.58 25.76 -7.87
C LEU A 443 -2.96 26.95 -7.02
N GLY A 444 -4.25 27.07 -6.74
CA GLY A 444 -4.72 28.12 -5.88
C GLY A 444 -6.22 28.14 -5.72
N ASN A 445 -6.66 29.16 -5.00
CA ASN A 445 -8.06 29.47 -4.88
C ASN A 445 -8.27 30.99 -5.04
N TRP A 446 -9.44 31.33 -5.56
CA TRP A 446 -9.89 32.68 -5.78
C TRP A 446 -11.32 32.85 -5.32
N LYS A 447 -11.59 33.92 -4.59
CA LYS A 447 -12.93 34.33 -4.13
C LYS A 447 -13.33 35.64 -4.82
N PRO A 448 -13.82 35.60 -6.07
CA PRO A 448 -14.17 36.80 -6.80
C PRO A 448 -15.27 37.61 -6.11
N VAL A 449 -16.20 36.90 -5.50
CA VAL A 449 -17.25 37.46 -4.65
C VAL A 449 -17.39 36.64 -3.37
N LYS A 450 -18.06 37.20 -2.35
CA LYS A 450 -18.17 36.59 -1.02
C LYS A 450 -18.75 35.16 -1.03
N ASN A 451 -19.63 34.88 -1.96
CA ASN A 451 -20.38 33.62 -2.03
C ASN A 451 -19.72 32.58 -2.97
N LEU A 452 -18.72 32.96 -3.77
CA LEU A 452 -18.10 32.09 -4.76
C LEU A 452 -16.64 31.87 -4.44
N LYS A 453 -16.24 30.58 -4.33
CA LYS A 453 -14.85 30.14 -4.26
C LYS A 453 -14.55 29.23 -5.45
N ILE A 454 -13.44 29.50 -6.13
CA ILE A 454 -12.92 28.72 -7.23
C ILE A 454 -11.55 28.19 -6.81
N ASP A 455 -11.39 26.88 -6.67
CA ASP A 455 -10.11 26.21 -6.52
C ASP A 455 -9.67 25.74 -7.93
N PHE A 456 -8.40 25.93 -8.27
CA PHE A 456 -7.87 25.57 -9.58
C PHE A 456 -6.47 24.99 -9.46
N GLY A 457 -6.09 24.18 -10.44
CA GLY A 457 -4.75 23.62 -10.56
C GLY A 457 -4.42 23.27 -12.01
N ALA A 458 -3.13 23.40 -12.35
CA ALA A 458 -2.57 22.98 -13.63
C ALA A 458 -1.19 22.38 -13.39
N ARG A 459 -0.85 21.34 -14.16
CA ARG A 459 0.47 20.69 -14.15
C ARG A 459 0.83 20.31 -15.59
N LEU A 460 2.09 20.55 -15.96
CA LEU A 460 2.71 20.00 -17.15
C LEU A 460 3.95 19.23 -16.73
N GLU A 461 4.03 17.97 -17.10
CA GLU A 461 5.10 17.05 -16.73
C GLU A 461 5.72 16.40 -17.94
N TRP A 462 7.05 16.48 -18.05
CA TRP A 462 7.84 15.62 -18.90
C TRP A 462 8.29 14.40 -18.10
N HIS A 463 7.97 13.20 -18.60
CA HIS A 463 8.30 11.92 -18.03
C HIS A 463 9.09 11.10 -19.03
N HIS A 464 10.31 10.71 -18.70
CA HIS A 464 11.24 9.99 -19.56
C HIS A 464 11.72 8.71 -18.88
N LEU A 465 11.71 7.62 -19.65
CA LEU A 465 12.22 6.31 -19.26
C LEU A 465 13.38 5.95 -20.17
N ALA A 466 14.52 5.57 -19.60
CA ALA A 466 15.72 5.15 -20.35
C ALA A 466 16.38 3.97 -19.65
N GLY A 467 16.71 2.91 -20.38
CA GLY A 467 17.35 1.73 -19.81
C GLY A 467 17.25 0.51 -20.70
N HIS A 468 17.27 -0.66 -20.09
CA HIS A 468 17.17 -1.94 -20.80
C HIS A 468 16.22 -2.89 -20.07
N TRP A 469 15.64 -3.82 -20.80
CA TRP A 469 14.82 -4.89 -20.23
C TRP A 469 14.95 -6.20 -21.01
N MET A 470 14.57 -7.30 -20.40
CA MET A 470 14.55 -8.60 -21.06
C MET A 470 13.15 -8.89 -21.57
N ASP A 471 12.93 -8.59 -22.85
CA ASP A 471 11.70 -8.92 -23.54
C ASP A 471 11.62 -10.40 -23.93
N LYS A 472 10.56 -10.75 -24.65
CA LYS A 472 10.30 -12.11 -25.13
C LYS A 472 11.42 -12.61 -26.06
N ASP A 473 11.89 -11.76 -26.96
CA ASP A 473 12.86 -12.13 -27.99
C ASP A 473 14.27 -12.26 -27.40
N ALA A 474 14.67 -11.35 -26.52
CA ALA A 474 15.92 -11.44 -25.77
C ALA A 474 15.97 -12.71 -24.92
N ARG A 475 14.84 -13.08 -24.31
CA ARG A 475 14.73 -14.32 -23.53
C ARG A 475 14.83 -15.57 -24.41
N ALA A 476 14.18 -15.57 -25.59
CA ALA A 476 14.25 -16.68 -26.53
C ALA A 476 15.66 -16.89 -27.11
N ALA A 477 16.43 -15.79 -27.25
CA ALA A 477 17.82 -15.82 -27.72
C ALA A 477 18.83 -16.19 -26.61
N ALA A 478 18.42 -16.25 -25.34
CA ALA A 478 19.32 -16.60 -24.24
C ALA A 478 19.76 -18.05 -24.32
N SER A 479 21.08 -18.31 -24.18
CA SER A 479 21.66 -19.65 -24.19
C SER A 479 21.19 -20.51 -23.00
N ASP A 480 20.91 -19.90 -21.89
CA ASP A 480 20.32 -20.50 -20.68
C ASP A 480 19.26 -19.56 -20.08
N PRO A 481 17.95 -19.89 -20.20
CA PRO A 481 16.88 -19.04 -19.69
C PRO A 481 16.73 -19.07 -18.16
N THR A 482 17.52 -19.89 -17.46
CA THR A 482 17.44 -20.03 -16.00
C THR A 482 18.22 -18.95 -15.26
N TRP A 483 18.99 -18.12 -15.97
CA TRP A 483 19.67 -16.93 -15.44
C TRP A 483 19.84 -15.87 -16.53
N VAL A 484 20.14 -14.62 -16.14
CA VAL A 484 20.30 -13.52 -17.10
C VAL A 484 21.70 -13.54 -17.71
N SER A 485 21.82 -14.07 -18.92
CA SER A 485 23.10 -14.21 -19.63
C SER A 485 23.11 -13.56 -21.03
N GLY A 486 22.02 -12.93 -21.44
CA GLY A 486 21.82 -12.57 -22.84
C GLY A 486 21.61 -11.09 -23.13
N ALA A 487 21.31 -10.80 -24.40
CA ALA A 487 20.97 -9.48 -24.88
C ALA A 487 19.68 -8.95 -24.22
N THR A 488 19.59 -7.63 -24.11
CA THR A 488 18.42 -6.90 -23.61
C THR A 488 17.92 -5.96 -24.69
N SER A 489 16.65 -5.62 -24.64
CA SER A 489 16.04 -4.61 -25.47
C SER A 489 16.10 -3.23 -24.79
N GLU A 490 16.22 -2.17 -25.59
CA GLU A 490 16.31 -0.80 -25.09
C GLU A 490 14.93 -0.30 -24.62
N ILE A 491 14.94 0.47 -23.53
CA ILE A 491 13.84 1.29 -23.07
C ILE A 491 14.20 2.76 -23.38
N ASN A 492 13.41 3.40 -24.21
CA ASN A 492 13.53 4.83 -24.51
C ASN A 492 12.13 5.36 -24.81
N ARG A 493 11.51 6.02 -23.81
CA ARG A 493 10.12 6.50 -23.89
C ARG A 493 9.98 7.88 -23.29
N ASP A 494 9.27 8.74 -23.99
CA ASP A 494 8.91 10.08 -23.56
C ASP A 494 7.40 10.23 -23.45
N PHE A 495 6.94 10.86 -22.37
CA PHE A 495 5.54 11.23 -22.18
C PHE A 495 5.45 12.69 -21.75
N TRP A 496 4.40 13.37 -22.21
CA TRP A 496 4.03 14.70 -21.79
C TRP A 496 2.66 14.65 -21.13
N ASN A 497 2.66 14.56 -19.80
CA ASN A 497 1.45 14.46 -19.00
C ASN A 497 0.92 15.86 -18.65
N LYS A 498 -0.36 16.07 -18.83
CA LYS A 498 -1.06 17.33 -18.55
C LYS A 498 -2.14 17.08 -17.51
N SER A 499 -2.27 17.98 -16.55
CA SER A 499 -3.36 17.89 -15.58
C SER A 499 -3.97 19.25 -15.34
N PHE A 500 -5.29 19.31 -15.35
CA PHE A 500 -6.09 20.49 -15.06
C PHE A 500 -7.17 20.13 -14.07
N THR A 501 -7.36 20.95 -13.03
CA THR A 501 -8.40 20.74 -12.01
C THR A 501 -9.10 22.04 -11.71
N ALA A 502 -10.42 21.99 -11.58
CA ALA A 502 -11.23 23.10 -11.13
C ALA A 502 -12.32 22.61 -10.17
N THR A 503 -12.47 23.27 -9.04
CA THR A 503 -13.58 23.06 -8.10
C THR A 503 -14.26 24.41 -7.86
N LEU A 504 -15.56 24.46 -8.11
CA LEU A 504 -16.40 25.64 -7.86
C LEU A 504 -17.27 25.38 -6.66
N THR A 505 -17.23 26.28 -5.68
CA THR A 505 -18.12 26.25 -4.50
C THR A 505 -18.91 27.54 -4.46
N TYR A 506 -20.24 27.45 -4.48
CA TYR A 506 -21.13 28.61 -4.43
C TYR A 506 -22.12 28.49 -3.28
N ASN A 507 -22.06 29.45 -2.35
CA ASN A 507 -22.97 29.54 -1.23
C ASN A 507 -24.27 30.26 -1.67
N ILE A 508 -25.36 29.52 -1.79
CA ILE A 508 -26.70 30.08 -2.07
C ILE A 508 -27.23 30.79 -0.81
N LEU A 509 -27.03 30.12 0.33
CA LEU A 509 -27.32 30.64 1.68
C LEU A 509 -26.07 30.56 2.55
N PRO A 510 -25.98 31.20 3.69
CA PRO A 510 -24.79 31.15 4.57
C PRO A 510 -24.34 29.73 4.95
N ASN A 511 -25.26 28.78 5.00
CA ASN A 511 -25.04 27.39 5.40
C ASN A 511 -25.40 26.37 4.35
N PHE A 512 -25.84 26.77 3.16
CA PHE A 512 -26.23 25.87 2.06
C PHE A 512 -25.66 26.37 0.73
N GLY A 513 -25.20 25.44 -0.08
CA GLY A 513 -24.65 25.77 -1.40
C GLY A 513 -24.49 24.56 -2.31
N ILE A 514 -23.89 24.84 -3.46
CA ILE A 514 -23.58 23.88 -4.52
C ILE A 514 -22.06 23.78 -4.69
N VAL A 515 -21.61 22.62 -5.13
CA VAL A 515 -20.22 22.34 -5.46
C VAL A 515 -20.16 21.62 -6.80
N GLY A 516 -19.17 21.97 -7.62
CA GLY A 516 -18.89 21.29 -8.89
C GLY A 516 -17.39 21.07 -9.04
N ASP A 517 -17.00 19.90 -9.54
CA ASP A 517 -15.63 19.53 -9.83
C ASP A 517 -15.50 19.15 -11.32
N ALA A 518 -14.40 19.58 -11.94
CA ALA A 518 -14.02 19.17 -13.28
C ALA A 518 -12.51 18.99 -13.35
N TYR A 519 -12.04 17.75 -13.53
CA TYR A 519 -10.62 17.42 -13.59
C TYR A 519 -10.31 16.65 -14.87
N TYR A 520 -9.16 16.95 -15.44
CA TYR A 520 -8.51 16.20 -16.50
C TYR A 520 -7.09 15.91 -16.03
N ILE A 521 -6.75 14.66 -15.82
CA ILE A 521 -5.48 14.23 -15.27
C ILE A 521 -4.86 13.21 -16.23
N GLU A 522 -3.60 13.43 -16.61
CA GLU A 522 -2.80 12.47 -17.35
C GLU A 522 -1.68 11.93 -16.45
N THR A 523 -1.43 10.62 -16.55
CA THR A 523 -0.30 9.93 -15.93
C THR A 523 0.28 8.92 -16.91
N SER A 524 1.52 8.52 -16.72
CA SER A 524 2.15 7.44 -17.49
C SER A 524 2.84 6.44 -16.57
N ASP A 525 3.01 5.22 -17.08
CA ASP A 525 3.64 4.15 -16.33
C ASP A 525 5.14 4.41 -16.17
N GLY A 526 5.72 4.00 -15.03
CA GLY A 526 7.16 4.08 -14.75
C GLY A 526 7.93 2.85 -15.22
N LEU A 527 9.25 2.82 -14.97
CA LEU A 527 10.13 1.69 -15.33
C LEU A 527 9.63 0.34 -14.81
N ASN A 528 8.94 0.32 -13.69
CA ASN A 528 8.43 -0.92 -13.10
C ASN A 528 7.38 -1.66 -13.95
N VAL A 529 6.86 -1.05 -14.99
CA VAL A 529 5.94 -1.73 -15.94
C VAL A 529 6.65 -2.80 -16.77
N TYR A 530 7.98 -2.67 -16.95
CA TYR A 530 8.81 -3.64 -17.66
C TYR A 530 9.10 -4.92 -16.87
N LYS A 531 8.24 -5.23 -15.90
CA LYS A 531 8.20 -6.53 -15.18
C LYS A 531 7.55 -7.59 -16.06
N GLY A 532 8.33 -8.34 -16.77
CA GLY A 532 7.85 -9.42 -17.61
C GLY A 532 8.48 -9.36 -18.99
N SER A 533 8.11 -10.31 -19.80
CA SER A 533 8.69 -10.47 -21.15
C SER A 533 7.83 -9.92 -22.28
N ASN A 534 6.59 -9.53 -21.98
CA ASN A 534 5.69 -8.96 -23.00
C ASN A 534 5.80 -7.44 -22.98
N ASP A 535 5.72 -6.81 -24.13
CA ASP A 535 5.65 -5.36 -24.24
C ASP A 535 4.54 -4.83 -23.30
N PRO A 536 4.87 -3.92 -22.38
CA PRO A 536 3.89 -3.35 -21.46
C PRO A 536 2.81 -2.49 -22.17
N MET A 537 2.90 -2.27 -23.48
CA MET A 537 1.95 -1.44 -24.25
C MET A 537 1.75 -0.05 -23.62
N SER A 538 2.80 0.49 -22.98
CA SER A 538 2.74 1.70 -22.17
C SER A 538 2.20 2.88 -22.98
N LYS A 539 1.12 3.50 -22.48
CA LYS A 539 0.47 4.68 -23.01
C LYS A 539 0.16 5.66 -21.89
N THR A 540 -0.08 6.91 -22.26
CA THR A 540 -0.63 7.88 -21.31
C THR A 540 -2.02 7.44 -20.85
N ASN A 541 -2.20 7.35 -19.55
CA ASN A 541 -3.49 7.11 -18.90
C ASN A 541 -4.21 8.44 -18.74
N VAL A 542 -5.46 8.55 -19.18
CA VAL A 542 -6.30 9.74 -19.04
C VAL A 542 -7.36 9.48 -17.97
N ILE A 543 -7.44 10.38 -16.98
CA ILE A 543 -8.39 10.30 -15.88
C ILE A 543 -9.31 11.52 -15.90
N PRO A 544 -10.43 11.48 -16.63
CA PRO A 544 -11.48 12.49 -16.55
C PRO A 544 -12.30 12.29 -15.28
N TYR A 545 -12.53 13.37 -14.54
CA TYR A 545 -13.42 13.40 -13.38
C TYR A 545 -14.32 14.60 -13.44
N VAL A 546 -15.62 14.39 -13.30
CA VAL A 546 -16.62 15.43 -13.12
C VAL A 546 -17.54 15.08 -11.97
N ALA A 547 -17.89 16.06 -11.16
CA ALA A 547 -18.88 15.90 -10.10
C ALA A 547 -19.71 17.16 -9.91
N ALA A 548 -20.94 16.98 -9.46
CA ALA A 548 -21.81 18.06 -9.03
C ALA A 548 -22.54 17.63 -7.75
N GLY A 549 -22.76 18.58 -6.87
CA GLY A 549 -23.39 18.27 -5.59
C GLY A 549 -23.87 19.49 -4.80
N ILE A 550 -24.45 19.18 -3.67
CA ILE A 550 -24.94 20.14 -2.70
C ILE A 550 -24.23 19.93 -1.37
N PHE A 551 -24.11 20.97 -0.57
CA PHE A 551 -23.62 20.89 0.79
C PHE A 551 -24.46 21.74 1.74
N TYR A 552 -24.51 21.29 3.00
CA TYR A 552 -25.12 22.01 4.09
C TYR A 552 -24.23 21.97 5.33
N ASN A 553 -23.97 23.11 5.93
CA ASN A 553 -23.13 23.24 7.12
C ASN A 553 -23.86 24.02 8.23
N SER A 554 -24.00 23.38 9.39
CA SER A 554 -24.50 24.01 10.59
C SER A 554 -23.60 23.70 11.81
N LYS A 555 -23.99 24.12 12.98
CA LYS A 555 -23.29 23.77 14.23
C LYS A 555 -23.41 22.27 14.55
N ILE A 556 -24.51 21.64 14.15
CA ILE A 556 -24.85 20.25 14.49
C ILE A 556 -24.50 19.27 13.36
N ILE A 557 -24.74 19.67 12.11
CA ILE A 557 -24.53 18.81 10.96
C ILE A 557 -23.72 19.52 9.87
N SER A 558 -22.76 18.80 9.30
CA SER A 558 -22.07 19.14 8.05
C SER A 558 -22.28 17.99 7.09
N VAL A 559 -22.85 18.23 5.92
CA VAL A 559 -23.12 17.20 4.92
C VAL A 559 -22.76 17.72 3.52
N ILE A 560 -22.19 16.84 2.72
CA ILE A 560 -21.99 17.04 1.29
C ILE A 560 -22.48 15.80 0.54
N SER A 561 -23.23 16.02 -0.52
CA SER A 561 -23.75 14.95 -1.39
C SER A 561 -23.41 15.27 -2.83
N ARG A 562 -22.73 14.33 -3.54
CA ARG A 562 -22.21 14.51 -4.90
C ARG A 562 -22.59 13.35 -5.79
N LEU A 563 -23.00 13.66 -7.01
CA LEU A 563 -23.00 12.74 -8.13
C LEU A 563 -21.70 12.93 -8.90
N SER A 564 -21.03 11.85 -9.27
CA SER A 564 -19.72 11.91 -9.92
C SER A 564 -19.59 10.89 -11.05
N ARG A 565 -18.71 11.21 -11.99
CA ARG A 565 -18.22 10.28 -13.01
C ARG A 565 -16.71 10.41 -13.06
N ILE A 566 -16.01 9.26 -12.91
CA ILE A 566 -14.56 9.14 -13.06
C ILE A 566 -14.25 8.04 -14.06
N GLY A 567 -13.19 8.21 -14.84
CA GLY A 567 -12.66 7.18 -15.72
C GLY A 567 -11.14 7.06 -15.56
N ARG A 568 -10.58 5.98 -16.07
CA ARG A 568 -9.15 5.80 -16.30
C ARG A 568 -8.95 4.95 -17.53
N SER A 569 -8.24 5.48 -18.53
CA SER A 569 -8.00 4.81 -19.80
C SER A 569 -6.61 4.16 -19.86
N ASN A 570 -6.44 3.27 -20.84
CA ASN A 570 -5.18 2.63 -21.19
C ASN A 570 -4.52 1.86 -20.04
N LEU A 571 -5.31 1.27 -19.16
CA LEU A 571 -4.79 0.39 -18.12
C LEU A 571 -4.22 -0.88 -18.75
N TYR A 572 -2.99 -1.22 -18.38
CA TYR A 572 -2.32 -2.44 -18.83
C TYR A 572 -2.61 -3.62 -17.90
N ALA A 573 -2.90 -4.77 -18.51
CA ALA A 573 -2.87 -6.05 -17.80
C ALA A 573 -2.39 -7.18 -18.71
N SER A 574 -2.05 -8.31 -18.09
CA SER A 574 -1.77 -9.56 -18.81
C SER A 574 -2.49 -10.71 -18.12
N GLY A 575 -2.94 -11.68 -18.92
CA GLY A 575 -3.62 -12.89 -18.43
C GLY A 575 -3.15 -14.13 -19.16
N GLY A 576 -3.14 -15.28 -18.45
CA GLY A 576 -2.98 -16.59 -19.07
C GLY A 576 -4.34 -17.13 -19.50
N PHE A 577 -4.40 -17.67 -20.68
CA PHE A 577 -5.57 -18.29 -21.26
C PHE A 577 -5.22 -19.70 -21.69
N ALA A 578 -6.16 -20.65 -21.55
CA ALA A 578 -6.03 -22.00 -22.06
C ALA A 578 -7.31 -22.38 -22.81
N ASN A 579 -7.17 -23.05 -23.94
CA ASN A 579 -8.29 -23.61 -24.67
C ASN A 579 -8.66 -25.01 -24.16
N LYS A 580 -9.72 -25.60 -24.71
CA LYS A 580 -10.20 -26.93 -24.32
C LYS A 580 -9.24 -28.05 -24.72
N GLU A 581 -8.39 -27.81 -25.71
CA GLU A 581 -7.37 -28.71 -26.21
C GLU A 581 -6.10 -28.70 -25.32
N GLY A 582 -6.04 -27.82 -24.31
CA GLY A 582 -4.93 -27.73 -23.37
C GLY A 582 -3.79 -26.83 -23.85
N GLU A 583 -3.94 -26.10 -24.97
CA GLU A 583 -3.02 -25.08 -25.39
C GLU A 583 -3.15 -23.86 -24.47
N SER A 584 -2.03 -23.27 -24.11
CA SER A 584 -2.01 -22.09 -23.24
C SER A 584 -1.17 -20.97 -23.83
N THR A 585 -1.66 -19.76 -23.66
CA THR A 585 -0.94 -18.52 -24.05
C THR A 585 -1.08 -17.45 -23.00
N LYS A 586 -0.14 -16.50 -23.01
CA LYS A 586 -0.22 -15.28 -22.19
C LYS A 586 -0.41 -14.10 -23.11
N LEU A 587 -1.53 -13.39 -22.92
CA LEU A 587 -1.91 -12.20 -23.69
C LEU A 587 -1.76 -10.95 -22.84
N SER A 588 -1.25 -9.86 -23.45
CA SER A 588 -1.27 -8.51 -22.93
C SER A 588 -2.39 -7.73 -23.55
N PHE A 589 -3.08 -6.90 -22.77
CA PHE A 589 -4.21 -6.09 -23.24
C PHE A 589 -4.29 -4.74 -22.53
N LEU A 590 -4.88 -3.78 -23.20
CA LEU A 590 -5.27 -2.51 -22.63
C LEU A 590 -6.78 -2.49 -22.42
N TYR A 591 -7.21 -1.81 -21.36
CA TYR A 591 -8.62 -1.61 -21.06
C TYR A 591 -8.84 -0.30 -20.33
N ASP A 592 -10.07 0.15 -20.29
CA ASP A 592 -10.49 1.34 -19.58
C ASP A 592 -11.41 0.96 -18.41
N ILE A 593 -11.51 1.84 -17.43
CA ILE A 593 -12.53 1.76 -16.36
C ILE A 593 -13.32 3.05 -16.37
N GLN A 594 -14.62 2.93 -16.18
CA GLN A 594 -15.53 4.04 -15.97
C GLN A 594 -16.44 3.77 -14.78
N THR A 595 -16.53 4.75 -13.88
CA THR A 595 -17.40 4.68 -12.70
C THR A 595 -18.32 5.89 -12.67
N VAL A 596 -19.62 5.63 -12.55
CA VAL A 596 -20.61 6.64 -12.14
C VAL A 596 -21.00 6.33 -10.72
N GLY A 597 -21.03 7.34 -9.87
CA GLY A 597 -21.29 7.15 -8.44
C GLY A 597 -21.99 8.33 -7.78
N TRP A 598 -22.63 8.04 -6.67
CA TRP A 598 -23.20 9.01 -5.76
C TRP A 598 -22.58 8.79 -4.38
N THR A 599 -22.03 9.86 -3.79
CA THR A 599 -21.43 9.83 -2.46
C THR A 599 -22.03 10.90 -1.59
N THR A 600 -22.48 10.51 -0.41
CA THR A 600 -22.90 11.42 0.68
C THR A 600 -21.97 11.21 1.86
N ASP A 601 -21.40 12.30 2.35
CA ASP A 601 -20.48 12.35 3.49
C ASP A 601 -21.04 13.33 4.51
N ALA A 602 -21.27 12.88 5.74
CA ALA A 602 -21.91 13.67 6.78
C ALA A 602 -21.18 13.54 8.12
N VAL A 603 -21.08 14.65 8.85
CA VAL A 603 -20.61 14.68 10.24
C VAL A 603 -21.68 15.33 11.11
N LEU A 604 -22.11 14.61 12.14
CA LEU A 604 -23.08 15.05 13.13
C LEU A 604 -22.37 15.30 14.47
N THR A 605 -22.64 16.45 15.08
CA THR A 605 -22.14 16.84 16.41
C THR A 605 -23.30 17.40 17.26
N PRO A 606 -24.31 16.56 17.60
CA PRO A 606 -25.56 17.04 18.23
C PRO A 606 -25.36 17.61 19.62
N PHE A 607 -24.36 17.13 20.36
CA PHE A 607 -24.00 17.60 21.69
C PHE A 607 -22.51 17.56 21.96
N LYS A 608 -22.05 18.20 23.01
CA LYS A 608 -20.63 18.31 23.34
C LYS A 608 -19.99 16.94 23.58
N GLY A 609 -18.87 16.68 22.89
CA GLY A 609 -18.10 15.46 23.01
C GLY A 609 -18.52 14.36 22.04
N PHE A 610 -19.72 14.36 21.50
CA PHE A 610 -20.16 13.37 20.52
C PHE A 610 -19.88 13.84 19.09
N SER A 611 -19.41 12.91 18.26
CA SER A 611 -19.26 13.07 16.80
C SER A 611 -19.61 11.76 16.13
N LEU A 612 -20.41 11.83 15.07
CA LEU A 612 -20.72 10.70 14.20
C LEU A 612 -20.38 11.09 12.77
N HIS A 613 -19.45 10.38 12.16
CA HIS A 613 -19.18 10.46 10.73
C HIS A 613 -19.93 9.33 10.01
N LEU A 614 -20.61 9.68 8.93
CA LEU A 614 -21.33 8.76 8.05
C LEU A 614 -20.91 9.00 6.62
N MET A 615 -20.57 7.96 5.89
CA MET A 615 -20.36 8.03 4.45
C MET A 615 -21.12 6.91 3.76
N LEU A 616 -21.86 7.26 2.70
CA LEU A 616 -22.50 6.32 1.79
C LEU A 616 -21.97 6.59 0.39
N THR A 617 -21.45 5.56 -0.27
CA THR A 617 -21.11 5.60 -1.70
C THR A 617 -21.86 4.50 -2.43
N LEU A 618 -22.65 4.88 -3.44
CA LEU A 618 -23.24 3.98 -4.42
C LEU A 618 -22.55 4.25 -5.75
N GLN A 619 -21.96 3.23 -6.36
CA GLN A 619 -21.17 3.39 -7.58
C GLN A 619 -21.30 2.19 -8.51
N ASN A 620 -21.07 2.40 -9.79
CA ASN A 620 -21.06 1.34 -10.80
C ASN A 620 -19.77 1.38 -11.62
N PRO A 621 -18.67 0.80 -11.11
CA PRO A 621 -17.42 0.66 -11.83
C PRO A 621 -17.53 -0.45 -12.88
N VAL A 622 -17.27 -0.13 -14.14
CA VAL A 622 -17.36 -1.08 -15.25
C VAL A 622 -16.16 -0.93 -16.19
N TYR A 623 -15.81 -2.02 -16.85
CA TYR A 623 -14.83 -2.00 -17.92
C TYR A 623 -15.41 -1.33 -19.18
N LYS A 624 -14.50 -0.73 -19.97
CA LYS A 624 -14.73 -0.14 -21.28
C LYS A 624 -13.53 -0.43 -22.17
N ASN A 625 -13.76 -0.51 -23.48
CA ASN A 625 -12.73 -0.80 -24.47
C ASN A 625 -11.92 -2.05 -24.12
N PHE A 626 -12.60 -3.07 -23.57
CA PHE A 626 -11.99 -4.29 -23.09
C PHE A 626 -12.45 -5.50 -23.91
N SER A 627 -11.92 -5.63 -25.12
CA SER A 627 -12.12 -6.78 -25.98
C SER A 627 -10.79 -7.24 -26.61
N PHE A 628 -10.69 -8.52 -26.87
CA PHE A 628 -9.52 -9.17 -27.47
C PHE A 628 -9.89 -10.53 -28.03
N ASP A 629 -9.04 -11.04 -28.93
CA ASP A 629 -9.18 -12.37 -29.51
C ASP A 629 -8.08 -13.29 -29.00
N VAL A 630 -8.43 -14.53 -28.63
CA VAL A 630 -7.48 -15.58 -28.23
C VAL A 630 -8.01 -16.94 -28.66
N PHE A 631 -7.16 -17.79 -29.25
CA PHE A 631 -7.52 -19.10 -29.82
C PHE A 631 -8.70 -19.06 -30.79
N GLY A 632 -8.87 -17.95 -31.54
CA GLY A 632 -9.98 -17.76 -32.47
C GLY A 632 -11.32 -17.41 -31.82
N GLU A 633 -11.39 -17.26 -30.51
CA GLU A 633 -12.57 -16.79 -29.77
C GLU A 633 -12.45 -15.30 -29.45
N HIS A 634 -13.56 -14.58 -29.61
CA HIS A 634 -13.67 -13.16 -29.28
C HIS A 634 -14.21 -12.98 -27.87
N PHE A 635 -13.45 -12.30 -27.00
CA PHE A 635 -13.87 -11.93 -25.64
C PHE A 635 -14.19 -10.46 -25.59
N ASN A 636 -15.33 -10.11 -24.99
CA ASN A 636 -15.75 -8.73 -24.74
C ASN A 636 -16.24 -8.57 -23.30
N TYR A 637 -15.54 -7.75 -22.52
CA TYR A 637 -15.86 -7.46 -21.14
C TYR A 637 -16.41 -6.05 -20.92
N ASP A 638 -16.80 -5.33 -21.98
CA ASP A 638 -17.43 -4.02 -21.86
C ASP A 638 -18.72 -4.09 -21.03
N GLY A 639 -18.82 -3.18 -20.04
CA GLY A 639 -19.97 -3.14 -19.14
C GLY A 639 -19.90 -4.12 -17.98
N VAL A 640 -18.95 -5.07 -17.98
CA VAL A 640 -18.72 -5.99 -16.85
C VAL A 640 -18.21 -5.20 -15.63
N PRO A 641 -18.65 -5.54 -14.39
CA PRO A 641 -18.16 -4.89 -13.18
C PRO A 641 -16.64 -5.01 -13.04
N ALA A 642 -15.99 -3.89 -12.79
CA ALA A 642 -14.55 -3.86 -12.56
C ALA A 642 -14.17 -4.66 -11.31
N ARG A 643 -13.11 -5.45 -11.42
CA ARG A 643 -12.62 -6.35 -10.39
C ARG A 643 -12.20 -5.58 -9.13
N THR A 644 -12.39 -6.20 -7.96
CA THR A 644 -12.00 -5.67 -6.63
C THR A 644 -12.64 -4.32 -6.26
N CYS A 645 -13.75 -3.96 -6.89
CA CYS A 645 -14.43 -2.69 -6.63
C CYS A 645 -15.89 -2.93 -6.23
N SER A 646 -16.22 -2.65 -4.98
CA SER A 646 -17.58 -2.77 -4.43
C SER A 646 -18.50 -1.68 -4.98
N LYS A 647 -19.75 -2.02 -5.26
CA LYS A 647 -20.77 -1.06 -5.74
C LYS A 647 -21.36 -0.20 -4.61
N THR A 648 -21.40 -0.75 -3.39
CA THR A 648 -21.90 -0.04 -2.22
C THR A 648 -20.83 -0.03 -1.14
N LEU A 649 -20.52 1.15 -0.62
CA LEU A 649 -19.61 1.39 0.49
C LEU A 649 -20.33 2.22 1.54
N ILE A 650 -20.25 1.79 2.80
CA ILE A 650 -20.81 2.51 3.94
C ILE A 650 -19.71 2.66 4.99
N GLU A 651 -19.53 3.86 5.55
CA GLU A 651 -18.68 4.06 6.72
C GLU A 651 -19.52 4.69 7.85
N ILE A 652 -19.33 4.19 9.07
CA ILE A 652 -20.04 4.65 10.27
C ILE A 652 -19.00 4.77 11.38
N ASP A 653 -18.65 6.00 11.78
CA ASP A 653 -17.59 6.29 12.74
C ASP A 653 -18.13 7.13 13.91
N PRO A 654 -18.79 6.53 14.90
CA PRO A 654 -19.19 7.23 16.12
C PRO A 654 -17.98 7.44 17.03
N SER A 655 -17.93 8.56 17.74
CA SER A 655 -17.01 8.80 18.83
C SER A 655 -17.62 9.69 19.91
N TYR A 656 -17.29 9.41 21.16
CA TYR A 656 -17.74 10.19 22.30
C TYR A 656 -16.59 10.46 23.27
N LYS A 657 -16.33 11.74 23.51
CA LYS A 657 -15.32 12.21 24.45
C LYS A 657 -15.99 12.74 25.73
N PHE A 658 -15.68 12.14 26.86
CA PHE A 658 -16.15 12.55 28.19
C PHE A 658 -15.00 12.49 29.20
N GLY A 659 -14.75 13.60 29.88
CA GLY A 659 -13.62 13.71 30.80
C GLY A 659 -12.29 13.34 30.16
N ALA A 660 -11.60 12.37 30.74
CA ALA A 660 -10.32 11.85 30.28
C ALA A 660 -10.44 10.74 29.22
N PHE A 661 -11.65 10.32 28.89
CA PHE A 661 -11.91 9.21 27.99
C PHE A 661 -12.43 9.66 26.63
N ARG A 662 -12.08 8.95 25.57
CA ARG A 662 -12.74 8.94 24.27
C ARG A 662 -13.02 7.50 23.88
N VAL A 663 -14.29 7.16 23.69
CA VAL A 663 -14.70 5.87 23.12
C VAL A 663 -15.05 6.12 21.65
N TRP A 664 -14.64 5.21 20.78
CA TRP A 664 -14.89 5.32 19.35
C TRP A 664 -15.06 3.94 18.70
N ALA A 665 -15.78 3.90 17.61
CA ALA A 665 -15.85 2.75 16.74
C ALA A 665 -15.76 3.20 15.28
N SER A 666 -15.46 2.25 14.37
CA SER A 666 -15.50 2.43 12.93
C SER A 666 -16.02 1.14 12.30
N ALA A 667 -17.05 1.24 11.48
CA ALA A 667 -17.58 0.12 10.73
C ALA A 667 -17.64 0.50 9.25
N ARG A 668 -17.07 -0.34 8.38
CA ARG A 668 -17.01 -0.15 6.94
C ARG A 668 -17.61 -1.34 6.24
N TYR A 669 -18.69 -1.11 5.50
CA TYR A 669 -19.33 -2.12 4.68
C TYR A 669 -18.85 -2.04 3.25
N PHE A 670 -18.57 -3.20 2.67
CA PHE A 670 -18.24 -3.41 1.27
C PHE A 670 -19.22 -4.42 0.69
N SER A 671 -19.98 -4.05 -0.35
CA SER A 671 -20.81 -5.01 -1.06
C SER A 671 -19.95 -6.00 -1.84
N LYS A 672 -20.58 -7.09 -2.33
CA LYS A 672 -19.87 -8.09 -3.15
C LYS A 672 -19.06 -7.43 -4.28
N ALA A 673 -17.89 -8.00 -4.56
CA ALA A 673 -16.99 -7.52 -5.61
C ALA A 673 -16.50 -8.68 -6.48
N SER A 674 -16.34 -8.43 -7.79
CA SER A 674 -15.76 -9.42 -8.69
C SER A 674 -14.28 -9.66 -8.38
N CYS A 675 -13.84 -10.91 -8.46
CA CYS A 675 -12.43 -11.29 -8.41
C CYS A 675 -11.86 -11.69 -9.77
N ALA A 676 -12.70 -11.78 -10.82
CA ALA A 676 -12.32 -12.15 -12.18
C ALA A 676 -12.66 -11.04 -13.20
N TYR A 677 -11.88 -10.90 -14.26
CA TYR A 677 -12.17 -9.96 -15.36
C TYR A 677 -13.52 -10.24 -16.04
N PRO A 678 -13.90 -11.50 -16.32
CA PRO A 678 -15.21 -11.80 -16.91
C PRO A 678 -16.41 -11.51 -16.00
N GLY A 679 -16.18 -11.19 -14.72
CA GLY A 679 -17.28 -10.97 -13.77
C GLY A 679 -18.05 -12.24 -13.40
N THR A 680 -17.42 -13.39 -13.46
CA THR A 680 -18.02 -14.71 -13.21
C THR A 680 -17.96 -15.13 -11.75
N LEU A 681 -16.95 -14.70 -11.02
CA LEU A 681 -16.69 -15.06 -9.64
C LEU A 681 -16.69 -13.82 -8.74
N PHE A 682 -17.37 -13.90 -7.58
CA PHE A 682 -17.54 -12.78 -6.66
C PHE A 682 -17.21 -13.17 -5.23
N PHE A 683 -16.48 -12.31 -4.53
CA PHE A 683 -16.43 -12.34 -3.08
C PHE A 683 -17.74 -11.85 -2.48
N PRO A 684 -18.15 -12.38 -1.31
CA PRO A 684 -19.31 -11.89 -0.58
C PRO A 684 -19.11 -10.46 -0.08
N SER A 685 -20.21 -9.86 0.40
CA SER A 685 -20.13 -8.60 1.14
C SER A 685 -19.43 -8.83 2.49
N ARG A 686 -18.73 -7.79 2.97
CA ARG A 686 -18.02 -7.85 4.26
C ARG A 686 -18.09 -6.53 5.01
N TRP A 687 -17.85 -6.62 6.31
CA TRP A 687 -17.58 -5.49 7.17
C TRP A 687 -16.11 -5.47 7.61
N GLU A 688 -15.52 -4.30 7.67
CA GLU A 688 -14.29 -4.04 8.41
C GLU A 688 -14.67 -3.27 9.67
N THR A 689 -14.38 -3.81 10.85
CA THR A 689 -14.88 -3.25 12.11
C THR A 689 -13.75 -3.00 13.09
N PHE A 690 -13.81 -1.83 13.72
CA PHE A 690 -12.84 -1.37 14.69
C PHE A 690 -13.57 -0.75 15.88
N ALA A 691 -12.98 -0.83 17.06
CA ALA A 691 -13.41 -0.08 18.22
C ALA A 691 -12.20 0.31 19.06
N GLY A 692 -12.34 1.32 19.89
CA GLY A 692 -11.26 1.68 20.80
C GLY A 692 -11.65 2.65 21.89
N VAL A 693 -10.77 2.71 22.88
CA VAL A 693 -10.84 3.61 24.03
C VAL A 693 -9.51 4.33 24.16
N ASP A 694 -9.53 5.65 24.10
CA ASP A 694 -8.40 6.49 24.47
C ASP A 694 -8.59 6.97 25.91
N TYR A 695 -7.58 6.80 26.75
CA TYR A 695 -7.59 7.25 28.13
C TYR A 695 -6.40 8.15 28.45
N GLN A 696 -6.66 9.42 28.74
CA GLN A 696 -5.64 10.36 29.19
C GLN A 696 -5.51 10.29 30.72
N ALA A 697 -4.69 9.37 31.22
CA ALA A 697 -4.51 9.12 32.64
C ALA A 697 -3.94 10.33 33.38
N THR A 698 -2.97 11.01 32.79
CA THR A 698 -2.39 12.27 33.28
C THR A 698 -2.08 13.19 32.10
N LYS A 699 -1.63 14.41 32.34
CA LYS A 699 -1.15 15.30 31.27
C LYS A 699 0.02 14.70 30.48
N LYS A 700 0.72 13.68 31.02
CA LYS A 700 1.92 13.09 30.46
C LYS A 700 1.73 11.64 29.99
N ILE A 701 0.70 10.94 30.42
CA ILE A 701 0.48 9.52 30.15
C ILE A 701 -0.88 9.32 29.51
N ALA A 702 -0.90 8.70 28.36
CA ALA A 702 -2.12 8.31 27.66
C ALA A 702 -2.03 6.84 27.22
N PHE A 703 -3.17 6.17 27.23
CA PHE A 703 -3.37 4.81 26.74
C PHE A 703 -4.37 4.81 25.60
N ASN A 704 -4.15 3.97 24.59
CA ASN A 704 -5.13 3.65 23.57
C ASN A 704 -5.25 2.12 23.54
N LEU A 705 -6.44 1.63 23.79
CA LEU A 705 -6.82 0.23 23.58
C LEU A 705 -7.73 0.21 22.36
N SER A 706 -7.40 -0.60 21.36
CA SER A 706 -8.20 -0.73 20.14
C SER A 706 -8.31 -2.18 19.69
N VAL A 707 -9.35 -2.45 18.93
CA VAL A 707 -9.65 -3.76 18.36
C VAL A 707 -9.81 -3.61 16.85
N VAL A 708 -9.17 -4.49 16.11
CA VAL A 708 -9.34 -4.69 14.66
C VAL A 708 -10.16 -5.96 14.45
N ASN A 709 -11.08 -5.95 13.51
CA ASN A 709 -12.04 -7.02 13.24
C ASN A 709 -12.87 -7.37 14.49
N LEU A 710 -13.55 -6.36 15.04
CA LEU A 710 -14.37 -6.47 16.26
C LEU A 710 -15.43 -7.59 16.18
N LEU A 711 -15.98 -7.82 14.98
CA LEU A 711 -16.99 -8.88 14.76
C LEU A 711 -16.36 -10.27 14.56
N ASN A 712 -15.05 -10.37 14.62
CA ASN A 712 -14.29 -11.61 14.38
C ASN A 712 -14.74 -12.35 13.10
N GLN A 713 -14.90 -11.61 12.01
CA GLN A 713 -15.27 -12.20 10.72
C GLN A 713 -14.12 -13.04 10.19
N THR A 714 -14.43 -14.28 9.83
CA THR A 714 -13.53 -15.17 9.08
C THR A 714 -13.97 -15.19 7.62
N GLY A 715 -13.03 -15.30 6.68
CA GLY A 715 -13.38 -15.44 5.28
C GLY A 715 -12.35 -14.88 4.31
N ALA A 716 -12.71 -14.91 3.04
CA ALA A 716 -11.87 -14.47 1.93
C ALA A 716 -12.09 -13.01 1.58
N GLN A 717 -11.04 -12.34 1.14
CA GLN A 717 -11.10 -11.01 0.53
C GLN A 717 -10.03 -10.83 -0.54
N GLY A 718 -10.30 -9.94 -1.50
CA GLY A 718 -9.30 -9.49 -2.46
C GLY A 718 -9.06 -10.44 -3.64
N ARG A 719 -8.50 -11.62 -3.44
CA ARG A 719 -8.08 -12.51 -4.53
C ARG A 719 -8.19 -13.99 -4.18
N ILE A 720 -8.72 -14.77 -5.12
CA ILE A 720 -8.54 -16.23 -5.20
C ILE A 720 -7.51 -16.48 -6.31
N VAL A 721 -6.55 -17.34 -6.05
CA VAL A 721 -5.46 -17.62 -7.00
C VAL A 721 -6.00 -18.30 -8.27
N GLY A 722 -5.50 -17.88 -9.43
CA GLY A 722 -5.87 -18.45 -10.73
C GLY A 722 -7.19 -17.94 -11.33
N THR A 723 -7.94 -17.10 -10.63
CA THR A 723 -9.29 -16.69 -11.07
C THR A 723 -9.34 -15.50 -12.01
N ASN A 724 -8.23 -14.79 -12.25
CA ASN A 724 -8.25 -13.52 -12.97
C ASN A 724 -8.96 -13.56 -14.32
N THR A 725 -8.77 -14.64 -15.08
CA THR A 725 -9.34 -14.84 -16.42
C THR A 725 -10.39 -15.95 -16.45
N ALA A 726 -10.87 -16.40 -15.29
CA ALA A 726 -11.83 -17.49 -15.18
C ALA A 726 -13.18 -17.12 -15.79
N THR A 727 -13.52 -17.71 -16.92
CA THR A 727 -14.83 -17.57 -17.57
C THR A 727 -15.87 -18.52 -16.96
N ASP A 728 -15.45 -19.65 -16.41
CA ASP A 728 -16.27 -20.61 -15.68
C ASP A 728 -15.89 -20.57 -14.18
N PRO A 729 -16.83 -20.26 -13.26
CA PRO A 729 -16.58 -20.25 -11.82
C PRO A 729 -16.68 -21.65 -11.17
N GLU A 730 -17.33 -22.63 -11.80
CA GLU A 730 -17.63 -23.95 -11.20
C GLU A 730 -16.36 -24.69 -10.71
N PRO A 731 -15.20 -24.64 -11.40
CA PRO A 731 -13.98 -25.27 -10.90
C PRO A 731 -13.42 -24.71 -9.60
N TYR A 732 -13.94 -23.59 -9.13
CA TYR A 732 -13.49 -22.92 -7.90
C TYR A 732 -14.47 -23.11 -6.73
N TYR A 733 -15.65 -23.67 -6.95
CA TYR A 733 -16.63 -23.88 -5.91
C TYR A 733 -16.53 -25.27 -5.29
N ASP A 734 -16.80 -25.32 -3.98
CA ASP A 734 -16.88 -26.54 -3.15
C ASP A 734 -15.60 -27.40 -3.20
N ARG A 735 -14.46 -26.71 -3.40
CA ARG A 735 -13.12 -27.28 -3.45
C ARG A 735 -12.13 -26.42 -2.70
N PRO A 736 -10.99 -26.98 -2.25
CA PRO A 736 -9.91 -26.19 -1.71
C PRO A 736 -9.32 -25.24 -2.76
N VAL A 737 -9.25 -23.97 -2.40
CA VAL A 737 -8.60 -22.90 -3.17
C VAL A 737 -7.66 -22.13 -2.28
N ALA A 738 -6.62 -21.51 -2.85
CA ALA A 738 -5.76 -20.60 -2.11
C ALA A 738 -6.17 -19.15 -2.40
N GLY A 739 -6.30 -18.35 -1.38
CA GLY A 739 -6.68 -16.94 -1.55
C GLY A 739 -6.36 -16.08 -0.33
N THR A 740 -6.51 -14.77 -0.50
CA THR A 740 -6.32 -13.82 0.60
C THR A 740 -7.50 -13.86 1.56
N PHE A 741 -7.22 -13.60 2.83
CA PHE A 741 -8.18 -13.73 3.93
C PHE A 741 -8.40 -12.41 4.68
N ILE A 742 -9.46 -12.35 5.47
CA ILE A 742 -9.76 -11.26 6.41
C ILE A 742 -8.83 -11.40 7.62
N ARG A 743 -8.11 -10.33 8.00
CA ARG A 743 -7.26 -10.31 9.20
C ARG A 743 -8.09 -10.71 10.44
N PRO A 744 -7.61 -11.62 11.29
CA PRO A 744 -8.34 -12.09 12.46
C PRO A 744 -8.51 -10.99 13.51
N PHE A 745 -9.39 -11.25 14.49
CA PHE A 745 -9.58 -10.40 15.66
C PHE A 745 -8.24 -10.07 16.31
N THR A 746 -7.95 -8.78 16.48
CA THR A 746 -6.68 -8.30 17.04
C THR A 746 -6.94 -7.22 18.06
N ILE A 747 -6.36 -7.35 19.26
CA ILE A 747 -6.35 -6.31 20.29
C ILE A 747 -5.01 -5.59 20.24
N ASP A 748 -5.04 -4.27 20.13
CA ASP A 748 -3.87 -3.38 20.16
C ASP A 748 -3.87 -2.53 21.42
N LEU A 749 -2.72 -2.45 22.09
CA LEU A 749 -2.47 -1.55 23.21
C LEU A 749 -1.33 -0.59 22.86
N LYS A 750 -1.60 0.70 22.91
CA LYS A 750 -0.60 1.75 22.73
C LYS A 750 -0.51 2.61 23.98
N THR A 751 0.70 2.82 24.46
CA THR A 751 1.01 3.68 25.61
C THR A 751 1.86 4.84 25.14
N LYS A 752 1.45 6.05 25.47
CA LYS A 752 2.20 7.28 25.18
C LYS A 752 2.62 7.95 26.49
N ILE A 753 3.90 8.22 26.63
CA ILE A 753 4.49 8.96 27.75
C ILE A 753 5.17 10.22 27.20
N THR A 754 4.88 11.37 27.82
CA THR A 754 5.49 12.67 27.48
C THR A 754 6.28 13.19 28.68
N PHE A 755 7.53 13.61 28.49
CA PHE A 755 8.42 14.09 29.56
C PHE A 755 9.26 15.28 29.14
#